data_c29ef0cc67a9f1e47fa0d5edd9598bad
#
_entry.id   c29ef0cc67a9f1e47fa0d5edd9598bad
#
_cell.length_a   1.000
_cell.length_b   1.000
_cell.length_c   1.000
_cell.angle_alpha   90.00
_cell.angle_beta   90.00
_cell.angle_gamma   90.00
#
_symmetry.space_group_name_H-M   'P 1'
#
loop_
_entity.id
_entity.type
_entity.pdbx_description
1 polymer ?
#
loop_
_entity_poly.entity_id
_entity_poly.type
_entity_poly.pdbx_seq_one_letter_code
_entity_poly.pdbx_strand_id
1 'polypeptide(L)'
;MKVIPYSINKRDDWDSFVRSSKNGTFLLQRGFMDYHADRFFDCSVMVYEGITSADGYQEEDFDLRRLVALFPANWVESEACVYSHQGLTYGGLIVKPEVTQTEVLSIMRAVLLYYQSYLQARRIVVKPIPYIYSDIPSAEELYALFRAGAVLKRRQVSTVVSMAHPMKMRTLRLRQAKKAIEHGFYIDRMTEGDFQTLEEYWKLLDEVLMNHHDVHPVHNVSEMKLLMQRFPKEIKLYLVKHNQEIVAGTVVFETPHVAHVQYIAAGEEGRAHGALDLLFRHLINERYKQLEYVDFGISTEQGGFILNEGLIFQKEGFGGRAVCYDVYDILLDRQRLINMCGTHPSGEEEKVLYLDLKKISDSFEPSLSEEVARVVNSGWYLQGKENERFARNYAEYCGVRYCIPTGNGLDALANILRAYKHMLGWQDGDEVIVPANTFIATILAVSHAGLKPVLCEPSLTDYLMDAEQVESLITPLTRAIIPVHLYGRLCRMDMLRAIADQHGLKLIDDAAQAHGASIAGKRVGSLAHASAFSFYPGKNLGALGDAGCVTTDDEQLARVVQAMGNYGSEEKYVHQMKGVNSRMDEIQAAVLTLKLQRLDKDNERRRTIARMYDEGIQNPLVTLPPAASDPLSNVYHIYPLRCPARNQLQEFLASHGIQTQIHYPIAPHKQLAYREWASQKYRNSERIHSEELSLPISPVLTDAEIQRVIDAVNAFNVDL
;
A
#
# COMPACT_ATOMS: atom_id res chain seq x y z
N MET A 1 -23.60 10.70 -7.01
CA MET A 1 -23.30 11.83 -6.09
C MET A 1 -22.67 12.96 -6.89
N LYS A 2 -23.17 14.18 -6.75
CA LYS A 2 -22.59 15.39 -7.34
C LYS A 2 -22.03 16.27 -6.23
N VAL A 3 -20.78 16.66 -6.33
CA VAL A 3 -20.10 17.55 -5.39
C VAL A 3 -20.01 18.93 -6.02
N ILE A 4 -20.43 19.95 -5.29
CA ILE A 4 -20.30 21.36 -5.69
C ILE A 4 -19.59 22.15 -4.59
N PRO A 5 -18.79 23.20 -4.94
CA PRO A 5 -18.21 24.07 -3.93
C PRO A 5 -19.33 24.89 -3.23
N TYR A 6 -19.10 25.16 -1.96
CA TYR A 6 -19.95 26.10 -1.24
C TYR A 6 -19.83 27.51 -1.84
N SER A 7 -20.93 28.23 -1.85
CA SER A 7 -20.98 29.66 -2.23
C SER A 7 -21.87 30.42 -1.24
N ILE A 8 -21.65 31.72 -1.08
CA ILE A 8 -22.30 32.54 -0.07
C ILE A 8 -23.83 32.58 -0.21
N ASN A 9 -24.37 32.45 -1.42
CA ASN A 9 -25.81 32.38 -1.67
C ASN A 9 -26.45 31.07 -1.18
N LYS A 10 -25.65 30.07 -0.83
CA LYS A 10 -26.07 28.79 -0.23
C LYS A 10 -25.92 28.73 1.30
N ARG A 11 -25.70 29.88 1.95
CA ARG A 11 -25.48 29.94 3.40
C ARG A 11 -26.66 29.40 4.20
N ASP A 12 -27.87 29.80 3.84
CA ASP A 12 -29.08 29.39 4.57
C ASP A 12 -29.35 27.88 4.37
N ASP A 13 -29.10 27.37 3.17
CA ASP A 13 -29.16 25.92 2.86
C ASP A 13 -28.15 25.14 3.73
N TRP A 14 -26.91 25.63 3.80
CA TRP A 14 -25.86 25.04 4.64
C TRP A 14 -26.27 25.00 6.11
N ASP A 15 -26.63 26.12 6.69
CA ASP A 15 -26.99 26.24 8.11
C ASP A 15 -28.25 25.44 8.45
N SER A 16 -29.24 25.38 7.54
CA SER A 16 -30.43 24.55 7.68
C SER A 16 -30.08 23.06 7.69
N PHE A 17 -29.18 22.64 6.79
CA PHE A 17 -28.71 21.26 6.74
C PHE A 17 -27.96 20.87 8.01
N VAL A 18 -27.03 21.70 8.52
CA VAL A 18 -26.31 21.46 9.76
C VAL A 18 -27.27 21.24 10.93
N ARG A 19 -28.32 22.05 11.04
CA ARG A 19 -29.33 21.95 12.11
C ARG A 19 -30.18 20.67 12.05
N SER A 20 -30.36 20.10 10.86
CA SER A 20 -31.16 18.89 10.64
C SER A 20 -30.35 17.60 10.48
N SER A 21 -29.03 17.71 10.51
CA SER A 21 -28.11 16.58 10.37
C SER A 21 -27.96 15.80 11.68
N LYS A 22 -27.56 14.52 11.60
CA LYS A 22 -27.38 13.67 12.80
C LYS A 22 -26.14 13.99 13.63
N ASN A 23 -25.19 14.75 13.09
CA ASN A 23 -23.89 15.01 13.71
C ASN A 23 -23.44 16.48 13.59
N GLY A 24 -24.31 17.37 13.18
CA GLY A 24 -24.02 18.79 13.05
C GLY A 24 -24.06 19.51 14.39
N THR A 25 -23.18 20.50 14.57
CA THR A 25 -23.21 21.41 15.71
C THR A 25 -23.14 22.86 15.22
N PHE A 26 -23.43 23.84 16.12
CA PHE A 26 -23.35 25.24 15.73
C PHE A 26 -21.95 25.69 15.28
N LEU A 27 -20.89 24.99 15.69
CA LEU A 27 -19.51 25.24 15.22
C LEU A 27 -19.35 25.04 13.71
N LEU A 28 -20.23 24.22 13.11
CA LEU A 28 -20.23 23.90 11.68
C LEU A 28 -21.19 24.76 10.86
N GLN A 29 -21.94 25.69 11.51
CA GLN A 29 -22.75 26.69 10.83
C GLN A 29 -21.86 27.81 10.27
N ARG A 30 -22.27 28.40 9.17
CA ARG A 30 -21.50 29.48 8.51
C ARG A 30 -21.35 30.70 9.40
N GLY A 31 -22.35 30.96 10.28
CA GLY A 31 -22.24 32.01 11.28
C GLY A 31 -21.05 31.86 12.22
N PHE A 32 -20.63 30.63 12.50
CA PHE A 32 -19.43 30.34 13.29
C PHE A 32 -18.19 30.21 12.38
N MET A 33 -18.25 29.44 11.31
CA MET A 33 -17.11 29.18 10.45
C MET A 33 -16.54 30.47 9.80
N ASP A 34 -17.41 31.39 9.41
CA ASP A 34 -17.01 32.60 8.68
C ASP A 34 -16.42 33.71 9.58
N TYR A 35 -16.33 33.57 10.92
CA TYR A 35 -15.75 34.59 11.77
C TYR A 35 -14.24 34.80 11.51
N HIS A 36 -13.58 33.81 10.92
CA HIS A 36 -12.15 33.81 10.61
C HIS A 36 -11.87 33.46 9.14
N ALA A 37 -12.80 33.82 8.25
CA ALA A 37 -12.68 33.57 6.81
C ALA A 37 -11.47 34.29 6.16
N ASP A 38 -10.92 35.31 6.82
CA ASP A 38 -9.68 35.98 6.42
C ASP A 38 -8.40 35.14 6.61
N ARG A 39 -8.46 34.09 7.44
CA ARG A 39 -7.32 33.23 7.79
C ARG A 39 -7.23 31.96 6.96
N PHE A 40 -8.35 31.51 6.42
CA PHE A 40 -8.44 30.19 5.77
C PHE A 40 -9.14 30.30 4.42
N PHE A 41 -8.50 29.81 3.37
CA PHE A 41 -9.13 29.72 2.05
C PHE A 41 -10.20 28.63 2.07
N ASP A 42 -11.47 29.02 2.15
CA ASP A 42 -12.61 28.11 2.19
C ASP A 42 -12.76 27.33 0.88
N CYS A 43 -12.74 26.01 0.97
CA CYS A 43 -13.01 25.09 -0.12
C CYS A 43 -14.08 24.05 0.28
N SER A 44 -14.94 24.40 1.22
CA SER A 44 -16.05 23.55 1.67
C SER A 44 -16.94 23.12 0.50
N VAL A 45 -17.53 21.92 0.61
CA VAL A 45 -18.37 21.35 -0.45
C VAL A 45 -19.73 20.85 0.07
N MET A 46 -20.69 20.84 -0.86
CA MET A 46 -22.04 20.32 -0.68
C MET A 46 -22.24 19.12 -1.61
N VAL A 47 -22.82 18.04 -1.11
CA VAL A 47 -22.99 16.79 -1.86
C VAL A 47 -24.46 16.50 -2.11
N TYR A 48 -24.85 16.38 -3.36
CA TYR A 48 -26.21 16.13 -3.82
C TYR A 48 -26.33 14.74 -4.44
N GLU A 49 -27.47 14.07 -4.23
CA GLU A 49 -27.82 12.81 -4.87
C GLU A 49 -28.74 12.99 -6.09
N GLY A 50 -28.82 11.95 -6.95
CA GLY A 50 -29.79 11.89 -8.06
C GLY A 50 -29.52 12.87 -9.21
N ILE A 51 -28.37 13.54 -9.25
CA ILE A 51 -27.97 14.45 -10.34
C ILE A 51 -27.07 13.69 -11.32
N THR A 52 -27.53 13.52 -12.56
CA THR A 52 -26.77 12.85 -13.65
C THR A 52 -26.18 13.90 -14.61
N SER A 53 -25.04 13.59 -15.21
CA SER A 53 -24.22 14.56 -15.97
C SER A 53 -24.63 14.77 -17.44
N ALA A 54 -25.72 14.19 -17.92
CA ALA A 54 -26.02 14.11 -19.35
C ALA A 54 -26.60 15.41 -19.97
N ASP A 55 -27.29 16.23 -19.17
CA ASP A 55 -27.95 17.45 -19.65
C ASP A 55 -27.57 18.61 -18.75
N GLY A 56 -26.99 19.66 -19.27
CA GLY A 56 -26.47 20.80 -18.53
C GLY A 56 -27.29 21.19 -17.29
N TYR A 57 -26.60 21.33 -16.14
CA TYR A 57 -27.22 21.57 -14.83
C TYR A 57 -28.05 22.85 -14.82
N GLN A 58 -29.29 22.78 -14.31
CA GLN A 58 -30.13 23.91 -13.97
C GLN A 58 -30.04 24.22 -12.48
N GLU A 59 -30.28 25.48 -12.07
CA GLU A 59 -30.21 25.88 -10.64
C GLU A 59 -31.19 25.09 -9.75
N GLU A 60 -32.32 24.65 -10.32
CA GLU A 60 -33.35 23.83 -9.70
C GLU A 60 -32.89 22.40 -9.32
N ASP A 61 -31.81 21.89 -9.93
CA ASP A 61 -31.24 20.57 -9.63
C ASP A 61 -30.60 20.50 -8.25
N PHE A 62 -30.27 21.64 -7.64
CA PHE A 62 -29.59 21.75 -6.35
C PHE A 62 -30.57 22.07 -5.21
N ASP A 63 -31.69 21.37 -5.16
CA ASP A 63 -32.69 21.46 -4.11
C ASP A 63 -32.18 20.82 -2.78
N LEU A 64 -32.52 21.45 -1.64
CA LEU A 64 -32.23 20.96 -0.30
C LEU A 64 -32.67 19.51 -0.03
N ARG A 65 -33.73 19.06 -0.72
CA ARG A 65 -34.20 17.67 -0.60
C ARG A 65 -33.17 16.66 -1.10
N ARG A 66 -32.37 17.02 -2.10
CA ARG A 66 -31.31 16.20 -2.69
C ARG A 66 -29.95 16.39 -2.02
N LEU A 67 -29.81 17.38 -1.13
CA LEU A 67 -28.60 17.60 -0.38
C LEU A 67 -28.46 16.49 0.68
N VAL A 68 -27.41 15.69 0.63
CA VAL A 68 -27.19 14.52 1.49
C VAL A 68 -26.04 14.67 2.46
N ALA A 69 -25.05 15.52 2.12
CA ALA A 69 -23.90 15.77 2.99
C ALA A 69 -23.25 17.13 2.74
N LEU A 70 -22.54 17.59 3.78
CA LEU A 70 -21.62 18.72 3.73
C LEU A 70 -20.23 18.28 4.16
N PHE A 71 -19.19 18.91 3.62
CA PHE A 71 -17.83 18.73 4.08
C PHE A 71 -17.17 20.11 4.25
N PRO A 72 -17.06 20.61 5.51
CA PRO A 72 -16.35 21.85 5.80
C PRO A 72 -14.87 21.67 5.56
N ALA A 73 -14.25 22.56 4.78
CA ALA A 73 -12.84 22.40 4.41
C ALA A 73 -12.16 23.72 4.10
N ASN A 74 -10.85 23.76 4.32
CA ASN A 74 -9.98 24.82 3.80
C ASN A 74 -8.78 24.24 3.05
N TRP A 75 -8.30 24.99 2.07
CA TRP A 75 -7.18 24.64 1.22
C TRP A 75 -5.89 25.34 1.67
N VAL A 76 -4.78 24.59 1.67
CA VAL A 76 -3.42 25.11 1.87
C VAL A 76 -2.58 24.76 0.66
N GLU A 77 -2.39 25.76 -0.21
CA GLU A 77 -1.74 25.60 -1.52
C GLU A 77 -0.28 25.13 -1.39
N SER A 78 0.47 25.71 -0.45
CA SER A 78 1.88 25.36 -0.21
C SER A 78 2.09 23.90 0.19
N GLU A 79 1.07 23.23 0.73
CA GLU A 79 1.09 21.84 1.14
C GLU A 79 0.38 20.90 0.14
N ALA A 80 -0.29 21.45 -0.88
CA ALA A 80 -1.25 20.75 -1.74
C ALA A 80 -2.24 19.89 -0.91
N CYS A 81 -2.73 20.46 0.21
CA CYS A 81 -3.49 19.76 1.23
C CYS A 81 -4.82 20.45 1.51
N VAL A 82 -5.88 19.63 1.59
CA VAL A 82 -7.19 20.03 2.12
C VAL A 82 -7.28 19.64 3.58
N TYR A 83 -7.76 20.53 4.44
CA TYR A 83 -8.06 20.24 5.84
C TYR A 83 -9.56 20.30 6.06
N SER A 84 -10.12 19.36 6.84
CA SER A 84 -11.52 19.45 7.28
C SER A 84 -11.69 20.57 8.33
N HIS A 85 -11.35 21.78 7.91
CA HIS A 85 -11.32 23.06 8.56
C HIS A 85 -10.33 23.22 9.74
N GLN A 86 -9.17 23.85 9.49
CA GLN A 86 -8.11 24.06 10.48
C GLN A 86 -8.56 24.87 11.72
N GLY A 87 -9.44 25.86 11.52
CA GLY A 87 -9.93 26.74 12.57
C GLY A 87 -11.00 26.15 13.48
N LEU A 88 -11.38 24.87 13.30
CA LEU A 88 -12.40 24.21 14.14
C LEU A 88 -11.79 23.11 15.01
N THR A 89 -12.43 22.85 16.14
CA THR A 89 -12.06 21.75 17.05
C THR A 89 -12.19 20.39 16.35
N TYR A 90 -13.25 20.23 15.60
CA TYR A 90 -13.56 19.08 14.75
C TYR A 90 -14.23 19.56 13.46
N GLY A 91 -14.19 18.74 12.45
CA GLY A 91 -14.83 18.94 11.14
C GLY A 91 -15.14 17.55 10.58
N GLY A 92 -15.14 17.38 9.28
CA GLY A 92 -15.43 16.09 8.65
C GLY A 92 -16.83 16.07 8.05
N LEU A 93 -17.32 14.89 7.74
CA LEU A 93 -18.56 14.72 6.99
C LEU A 93 -19.79 14.97 7.87
N ILE A 94 -20.63 15.91 7.45
CA ILE A 94 -21.94 16.19 8.08
C ILE A 94 -22.99 15.52 7.20
N VAL A 95 -23.84 14.67 7.80
CA VAL A 95 -24.80 13.85 7.04
C VAL A 95 -26.19 13.86 7.66
N LYS A 96 -27.22 13.67 6.82
CA LYS A 96 -28.60 13.46 7.27
C LYS A 96 -28.75 12.19 8.10
N PRO A 97 -29.78 12.09 8.98
CA PRO A 97 -30.04 10.88 9.75
C PRO A 97 -30.26 9.61 8.92
N GLU A 98 -30.87 9.74 7.76
CA GLU A 98 -31.25 8.64 6.88
C GLU A 98 -30.07 8.05 6.07
N VAL A 99 -28.94 8.77 6.01
CA VAL A 99 -27.79 8.37 5.19
C VAL A 99 -27.12 7.12 5.77
N THR A 100 -27.07 6.08 4.95
CA THR A 100 -26.55 4.75 5.30
C THR A 100 -25.02 4.66 5.17
N GLN A 101 -24.43 3.59 5.70
CA GLN A 101 -22.98 3.32 5.58
C GLN A 101 -22.50 3.26 4.12
N THR A 102 -23.28 2.65 3.24
CA THR A 102 -22.94 2.52 1.81
C THR A 102 -22.97 3.89 1.11
N GLU A 103 -23.93 4.72 1.46
CA GLU A 103 -24.02 6.08 0.94
C GLU A 103 -22.86 6.95 1.45
N VAL A 104 -22.49 6.85 2.74
CA VAL A 104 -21.31 7.55 3.29
C VAL A 104 -20.03 7.17 2.53
N LEU A 105 -19.83 5.89 2.19
CA LEU A 105 -18.71 5.48 1.35
C LEU A 105 -18.73 6.18 -0.01
N SER A 106 -19.90 6.23 -0.66
CA SER A 106 -20.09 6.86 -1.97
C SER A 106 -19.90 8.38 -1.91
N ILE A 107 -20.38 9.02 -0.86
CA ILE A 107 -20.23 10.45 -0.57
C ILE A 107 -18.77 10.79 -0.36
N MET A 108 -18.09 10.08 0.56
CA MET A 108 -16.68 10.33 0.86
C MET A 108 -15.80 10.13 -0.38
N ARG A 109 -16.03 9.05 -1.15
CA ARG A 109 -15.35 8.84 -2.42
C ARG A 109 -15.52 10.03 -3.38
N ALA A 110 -16.75 10.53 -3.52
CA ALA A 110 -17.03 11.66 -4.41
C ALA A 110 -16.31 12.93 -3.94
N VAL A 111 -16.28 13.21 -2.64
CA VAL A 111 -15.58 14.36 -2.04
C VAL A 111 -14.07 14.25 -2.25
N LEU A 112 -13.46 13.08 -2.00
CA LEU A 112 -12.02 12.87 -2.16
C LEU A 112 -11.58 13.00 -3.63
N LEU A 113 -12.35 12.43 -4.56
CA LEU A 113 -12.10 12.56 -6.00
C LEU A 113 -12.30 14.00 -6.50
N TYR A 114 -13.28 14.73 -5.94
CA TYR A 114 -13.49 16.14 -6.26
C TYR A 114 -12.24 16.96 -5.92
N TYR A 115 -11.73 16.86 -4.70
CA TYR A 115 -10.55 17.62 -4.29
C TYR A 115 -9.29 17.23 -5.09
N GLN A 116 -9.12 15.94 -5.37
CA GLN A 116 -8.02 15.49 -6.22
C GLN A 116 -8.07 16.08 -7.64
N SER A 117 -9.26 16.11 -8.23
CA SER A 117 -9.43 16.54 -9.62
C SER A 117 -9.53 18.06 -9.77
N TYR A 118 -10.23 18.74 -8.84
CA TYR A 118 -10.52 20.18 -8.95
C TYR A 118 -9.41 21.05 -8.38
N LEU A 119 -8.88 20.71 -7.20
CA LEU A 119 -7.79 21.45 -6.54
C LEU A 119 -6.41 20.82 -6.78
N GLN A 120 -6.34 19.68 -7.46
CA GLN A 120 -5.12 18.86 -7.58
C GLN A 120 -4.50 18.54 -6.22
N ALA A 121 -5.35 18.38 -5.21
CA ALA A 121 -4.94 18.02 -3.87
C ALA A 121 -4.24 16.67 -3.86
N ARG A 122 -3.11 16.60 -3.16
CA ARG A 122 -2.35 15.35 -2.96
C ARG A 122 -2.71 14.68 -1.65
N ARG A 123 -3.32 15.43 -0.73
CA ARG A 123 -3.53 15.02 0.64
C ARG A 123 -4.77 15.66 1.24
N ILE A 124 -5.45 14.93 2.12
CA ILE A 124 -6.55 15.48 2.94
C ILE A 124 -6.31 15.10 4.39
N VAL A 125 -6.48 16.07 5.29
CA VAL A 125 -6.45 15.88 6.75
C VAL A 125 -7.85 16.04 7.29
N VAL A 126 -8.39 14.99 7.93
CA VAL A 126 -9.75 14.96 8.45
C VAL A 126 -9.72 14.88 9.98
N LYS A 127 -10.54 15.71 10.62
CA LYS A 127 -10.83 15.70 12.06
C LYS A 127 -12.28 15.27 12.27
N PRO A 128 -12.61 13.97 12.35
CA PRO A 128 -13.98 13.52 12.49
C PRO A 128 -14.68 14.13 13.70
N ILE A 129 -15.99 14.30 13.62
CA ILE A 129 -16.81 14.77 14.72
C ILE A 129 -16.86 13.67 15.77
N PRO A 130 -16.47 13.94 17.05
CA PRO A 130 -16.54 12.93 18.11
C PRO A 130 -17.98 12.47 18.35
N TYR A 131 -18.18 11.18 18.59
CA TYR A 131 -19.47 10.54 18.69
C TYR A 131 -20.41 11.18 19.76
N ILE A 132 -19.86 11.81 20.78
CA ILE A 132 -20.62 12.47 21.86
C ILE A 132 -21.46 13.67 21.37
N TYR A 133 -21.18 14.21 20.18
CA TYR A 133 -21.91 15.33 19.58
C TYR A 133 -23.03 14.90 18.64
N SER A 134 -23.21 13.61 18.41
CA SER A 134 -24.15 13.08 17.43
C SER A 134 -25.47 12.65 18.09
N ASP A 135 -26.59 12.96 17.44
CA ASP A 135 -27.94 12.59 17.90
C ASP A 135 -28.16 11.06 17.93
N ILE A 136 -27.51 10.35 17.03
CA ILE A 136 -27.52 8.89 16.90
C ILE A 136 -26.10 8.41 16.59
N PRO A 137 -25.76 7.11 16.72
CA PRO A 137 -24.45 6.58 16.33
C PRO A 137 -24.07 7.01 14.92
N SER A 138 -22.89 7.64 14.77
CA SER A 138 -22.42 8.23 13.51
C SER A 138 -20.92 7.96 13.30
N ALA A 139 -20.56 6.68 13.19
CA ALA A 139 -19.17 6.23 12.96
C ALA A 139 -18.89 5.83 11.52
N GLU A 140 -19.83 6.04 10.59
CA GLU A 140 -19.73 5.64 9.19
C GLU A 140 -18.56 6.31 8.49
N GLU A 141 -18.25 7.56 8.86
CA GLU A 141 -17.09 8.29 8.35
C GLU A 141 -15.78 7.59 8.70
N LEU A 142 -15.64 7.04 9.91
CA LEU A 142 -14.42 6.31 10.31
C LEU A 142 -14.16 5.09 9.44
N TYR A 143 -15.23 4.35 9.07
CA TYR A 143 -15.10 3.25 8.14
C TYR A 143 -14.75 3.73 6.73
N ALA A 144 -15.33 4.83 6.28
CA ALA A 144 -15.00 5.42 4.98
C ALA A 144 -13.54 5.91 4.93
N LEU A 145 -13.03 6.51 6.00
CA LEU A 145 -11.62 6.89 6.15
C LEU A 145 -10.70 5.66 6.09
N PHE A 146 -11.04 4.57 6.79
CA PHE A 146 -10.30 3.31 6.71
C PHE A 146 -10.24 2.77 5.27
N ARG A 147 -11.36 2.75 4.55
CA ARG A 147 -11.44 2.31 3.16
C ARG A 147 -10.64 3.21 2.20
N ALA A 148 -10.57 4.52 2.49
CA ALA A 148 -9.74 5.48 1.77
C ALA A 148 -8.23 5.30 2.05
N GLY A 149 -7.86 4.47 3.02
CA GLY A 149 -6.48 4.25 3.45
C GLY A 149 -5.93 5.38 4.30
N ALA A 150 -6.81 6.02 5.09
CA ALA A 150 -6.42 7.02 6.05
C ALA A 150 -5.51 6.45 7.14
N VAL A 151 -4.49 7.21 7.49
CA VAL A 151 -3.58 6.90 8.60
C VAL A 151 -3.95 7.79 9.79
N LEU A 152 -4.08 7.20 10.97
CA LEU A 152 -4.26 7.97 12.20
C LEU A 152 -2.98 8.77 12.49
N LYS A 153 -3.06 10.10 12.32
CA LYS A 153 -1.93 11.02 12.48
C LYS A 153 -1.76 11.52 13.90
N ARG A 154 -2.89 11.80 14.58
CA ARG A 154 -2.93 12.31 15.95
C ARG A 154 -4.13 11.72 16.65
N ARG A 155 -3.97 11.41 17.94
CA ARG A 155 -5.07 11.07 18.85
C ARG A 155 -4.94 11.91 20.10
N GLN A 156 -5.90 12.79 20.30
CA GLN A 156 -5.95 13.64 21.47
C GLN A 156 -6.99 13.11 22.43
N VAL A 157 -6.72 13.20 23.73
CA VAL A 157 -7.61 12.69 24.77
C VAL A 157 -8.31 13.86 25.45
N SER A 158 -9.64 13.91 25.31
CA SER A 158 -10.50 14.77 26.10
C SER A 158 -11.05 14.02 27.30
N THR A 159 -11.38 14.76 28.37
CA THR A 159 -12.00 14.19 29.58
C THR A 159 -13.46 14.59 29.63
N VAL A 160 -14.35 13.59 29.56
CA VAL A 160 -15.80 13.77 29.44
C VAL A 160 -16.52 13.13 30.62
N VAL A 161 -17.41 13.86 31.25
CA VAL A 161 -18.33 13.35 32.27
C VAL A 161 -19.61 12.88 31.56
N SER A 162 -19.94 11.59 31.69
CA SER A 162 -21.22 11.04 31.22
C SER A 162 -22.29 11.29 32.26
N MET A 163 -23.34 11.98 31.89
CA MET A 163 -24.45 12.31 32.81
C MET A 163 -25.45 11.15 32.95
N ALA A 164 -25.50 10.27 31.94
CA ALA A 164 -26.28 9.02 32.02
C ALA A 164 -25.65 8.00 32.98
N HIS A 165 -24.33 8.02 33.14
CA HIS A 165 -23.59 7.13 34.03
C HIS A 165 -22.57 7.90 34.87
N PRO A 166 -23.02 8.79 35.76
CA PRO A 166 -22.18 9.71 36.50
C PRO A 166 -21.26 8.97 37.48
N MET A 167 -19.98 9.23 37.40
CA MET A 167 -19.01 8.76 38.39
C MET A 167 -18.92 9.75 39.55
N LYS A 168 -18.65 9.23 40.76
CA LYS A 168 -18.47 10.07 41.93
C LYS A 168 -17.28 11.00 41.80
N MET A 169 -17.48 12.28 42.08
CA MET A 169 -16.36 13.22 42.21
C MET A 169 -15.41 12.79 43.32
N ARG A 170 -14.12 12.98 43.12
CA ARG A 170 -13.12 12.70 44.16
C ARG A 170 -13.32 13.60 45.37
N THR A 171 -13.10 13.05 46.56
CA THR A 171 -13.25 13.77 47.84
C THR A 171 -12.46 15.09 47.88
N LEU A 172 -11.31 15.13 47.19
CA LEU A 172 -10.51 16.34 47.05
C LEU A 172 -11.32 17.48 46.39
N ARG A 173 -11.99 17.21 45.26
CA ARG A 173 -12.81 18.22 44.56
C ARG A 173 -13.94 18.74 45.43
N LEU A 174 -14.63 17.82 46.11
CA LEU A 174 -15.74 18.22 47.04
C LEU A 174 -15.25 19.06 48.22
N ARG A 175 -14.08 18.74 48.80
CA ARG A 175 -13.47 19.54 49.87
C ARG A 175 -13.07 20.93 49.39
N GLN A 176 -12.46 21.03 48.22
CA GLN A 176 -12.07 22.33 47.65
C GLN A 176 -13.30 23.20 47.33
N ALA A 177 -14.35 22.61 46.75
CA ALA A 177 -15.59 23.31 46.48
C ALA A 177 -16.25 23.83 47.82
N LYS A 178 -16.19 23.04 48.91
CA LYS A 178 -16.65 23.47 50.22
C LYS A 178 -15.82 24.63 50.78
N LYS A 179 -14.49 24.53 50.67
CA LYS A 179 -13.56 25.60 51.06
C LYS A 179 -13.86 26.90 50.31
N ALA A 180 -14.17 26.84 49.04
CA ALA A 180 -14.52 28.00 48.22
C ALA A 180 -15.81 28.69 48.73
N ILE A 181 -16.83 27.91 49.10
CA ILE A 181 -18.06 28.45 49.69
C ILE A 181 -17.76 29.12 51.05
N GLU A 182 -16.96 28.46 51.91
CA GLU A 182 -16.58 28.98 53.22
C GLU A 182 -15.73 30.26 53.12
N HIS A 183 -15.00 30.43 51.99
CA HIS A 183 -14.23 31.66 51.70
C HIS A 183 -15.12 32.81 51.19
N GLY A 184 -16.41 32.56 50.90
CA GLY A 184 -17.33 33.57 50.41
C GLY A 184 -17.45 33.64 48.89
N PHE A 185 -16.91 32.65 48.17
CA PHE A 185 -17.06 32.60 46.72
C PHE A 185 -18.48 32.23 46.31
N TYR A 186 -19.00 32.92 45.31
CA TYR A 186 -20.27 32.63 44.70
C TYR A 186 -20.19 32.56 43.17
N ILE A 187 -21.11 31.79 42.58
CA ILE A 187 -21.19 31.61 41.14
C ILE A 187 -22.13 32.65 40.55
N ASP A 188 -21.69 33.23 39.47
CA ASP A 188 -22.46 34.15 38.64
C ASP A 188 -22.47 33.71 37.19
N ARG A 189 -23.47 34.08 36.42
CA ARG A 189 -23.55 33.87 35.00
C ARG A 189 -23.65 35.22 34.32
N MET A 190 -22.77 35.46 33.35
CA MET A 190 -22.81 36.68 32.57
C MET A 190 -24.19 36.87 31.90
N THR A 191 -24.75 38.05 32.05
CA THR A 191 -25.98 38.43 31.37
C THR A 191 -25.72 38.63 29.88
N GLU A 192 -26.67 38.26 29.04
CA GLU A 192 -26.57 38.43 27.58
C GLU A 192 -26.36 39.93 27.26
N GLY A 193 -25.33 40.22 26.44
CA GLY A 193 -24.95 41.58 26.08
C GLY A 193 -24.03 42.33 27.06
N ASP A 194 -23.70 41.75 28.21
CA ASP A 194 -22.75 42.33 29.17
C ASP A 194 -21.29 42.07 28.74
N PHE A 195 -20.87 42.78 27.71
CA PHE A 195 -19.51 42.63 27.17
C PHE A 195 -18.42 43.26 28.05
N GLN A 196 -18.75 44.10 29.02
CA GLN A 196 -17.80 44.59 30.01
C GLN A 196 -17.30 43.43 30.88
N THR A 197 -18.20 42.64 31.42
CA THR A 197 -17.88 41.44 32.22
C THR A 197 -17.07 40.42 31.39
N LEU A 198 -17.36 40.30 30.06
CA LEU A 198 -16.53 39.48 29.16
C LEU A 198 -15.11 40.01 29.06
N GLU A 199 -14.91 41.32 28.90
CA GLU A 199 -13.58 41.93 28.80
C GLU A 199 -12.76 41.73 30.09
N GLU A 200 -13.42 41.88 31.26
CA GLU A 200 -12.78 41.63 32.56
C GLU A 200 -12.33 40.15 32.70
N TYR A 201 -13.17 39.22 32.30
CA TYR A 201 -12.78 37.79 32.29
C TYR A 201 -11.67 37.50 31.25
N TRP A 202 -11.72 38.15 30.10
CA TRP A 202 -10.68 37.94 29.05
C TRP A 202 -9.30 38.40 29.47
N LYS A 203 -9.22 39.50 30.28
CA LYS A 203 -7.95 39.92 30.90
C LYS A 203 -7.41 38.84 31.84
N LEU A 204 -8.28 38.32 32.74
CA LEU A 204 -7.87 37.24 33.63
C LEU A 204 -7.41 35.99 32.85
N LEU A 205 -8.12 35.60 31.78
CA LEU A 205 -7.75 34.46 30.93
C LEU A 205 -6.41 34.67 30.28
N ASP A 206 -6.17 35.86 29.70
CA ASP A 206 -4.92 36.19 29.02
C ASP A 206 -3.73 36.19 29.96
N GLU A 207 -3.89 36.83 31.14
CA GLU A 207 -2.87 36.82 32.21
C GLU A 207 -2.51 35.40 32.65
N VAL A 208 -3.49 34.52 32.81
CA VAL A 208 -3.29 33.15 33.26
C VAL A 208 -2.57 32.33 32.16
N LEU A 209 -2.94 32.51 30.90
CA LEU A 209 -2.32 31.80 29.77
C LEU A 209 -0.87 32.27 29.52
N MET A 210 -0.63 33.57 29.57
CA MET A 210 0.71 34.12 29.40
C MET A 210 1.63 33.69 30.58
N ASN A 211 1.18 33.75 31.84
CA ASN A 211 2.01 33.44 32.98
C ASN A 211 2.36 31.93 33.09
N HIS A 212 1.52 31.04 32.53
CA HIS A 212 1.72 29.58 32.68
C HIS A 212 2.13 28.86 31.38
N HIS A 213 1.82 29.43 30.22
CA HIS A 213 1.97 28.74 28.93
C HIS A 213 2.65 29.59 27.86
N ASP A 214 2.90 30.88 28.11
CA ASP A 214 3.49 31.85 27.14
C ASP A 214 2.66 31.90 25.83
N VAL A 215 1.33 31.88 25.95
CA VAL A 215 0.39 31.93 24.82
C VAL A 215 -0.79 32.82 25.12
N HIS A 216 -1.41 33.39 24.08
CA HIS A 216 -2.68 34.12 24.14
C HIS A 216 -3.86 33.19 23.83
N PRO A 217 -5.11 33.55 24.25
CA PRO A 217 -6.31 32.83 23.82
C PRO A 217 -6.41 32.80 22.29
N VAL A 218 -6.85 31.65 21.73
CA VAL A 218 -7.02 31.48 20.27
C VAL A 218 -7.98 32.53 19.68
N HIS A 219 -9.06 32.84 20.40
CA HIS A 219 -9.96 33.94 20.04
C HIS A 219 -9.54 35.18 20.80
N ASN A 220 -9.51 36.31 20.13
CA ASN A 220 -9.45 37.59 20.83
C ASN A 220 -10.83 38.00 21.37
N VAL A 221 -10.88 38.99 22.25
CA VAL A 221 -12.14 39.40 22.91
C VAL A 221 -13.21 39.89 21.93
N SER A 222 -12.77 40.55 20.81
CA SER A 222 -13.70 41.05 19.78
C SER A 222 -14.34 39.91 19.00
N GLU A 223 -13.58 38.87 18.69
CA GLU A 223 -14.08 37.64 18.06
C GLU A 223 -15.09 36.92 18.98
N MET A 224 -14.78 36.82 20.28
CA MET A 224 -15.69 36.19 21.22
C MET A 224 -16.98 36.98 21.41
N LYS A 225 -16.91 38.33 21.43
CA LYS A 225 -18.11 39.19 21.41
C LYS A 225 -18.96 38.89 20.17
N LEU A 226 -18.37 38.85 19.00
CA LEU A 226 -19.07 38.55 17.75
C LEU A 226 -19.74 37.17 17.81
N LEU A 227 -19.01 36.15 18.26
CA LEU A 227 -19.53 34.79 18.38
C LEU A 227 -20.68 34.71 19.42
N MET A 228 -20.56 35.35 20.54
CA MET A 228 -21.65 35.41 21.58
C MET A 228 -22.89 36.15 21.06
N GLN A 229 -22.71 37.18 20.22
CA GLN A 229 -23.83 37.86 19.57
C GLN A 229 -24.54 36.97 18.54
N ARG A 230 -23.78 36.16 17.79
CA ARG A 230 -24.34 35.25 16.78
C ARG A 230 -24.96 33.99 17.38
N PHE A 231 -24.42 33.52 18.52
CA PHE A 231 -24.78 32.30 19.19
C PHE A 231 -25.06 32.52 20.70
N PRO A 232 -26.01 33.39 21.03
CA PRO A 232 -26.27 33.76 22.44
C PRO A 232 -26.86 32.63 23.25
N LYS A 233 -27.45 31.62 22.62
CA LYS A 233 -27.99 30.42 23.28
C LYS A 233 -26.92 29.37 23.54
N GLU A 234 -25.91 29.28 22.67
CA GLU A 234 -24.92 28.23 22.62
C GLU A 234 -23.62 28.61 23.37
N ILE A 235 -23.27 29.90 23.45
CA ILE A 235 -22.02 30.34 24.10
C ILE A 235 -22.33 31.05 25.40
N LYS A 236 -21.83 30.49 26.50
CA LYS A 236 -22.08 30.98 27.87
C LYS A 236 -20.79 31.25 28.62
N LEU A 237 -20.78 32.28 29.45
CA LEU A 237 -19.71 32.57 30.39
C LEU A 237 -20.25 32.41 31.84
N TYR A 238 -19.62 31.52 32.60
CA TYR A 238 -19.83 31.31 34.00
C TYR A 238 -18.65 31.79 34.82
N LEU A 239 -18.89 32.48 35.90
CA LEU A 239 -17.91 33.17 36.71
C LEU A 239 -17.98 32.73 38.18
N VAL A 240 -16.85 32.77 38.82
CA VAL A 240 -16.80 32.77 40.32
C VAL A 240 -16.30 34.14 40.74
N LYS A 241 -17.05 34.76 41.62
CA LYS A 241 -16.78 36.08 42.15
C LYS A 241 -16.53 36.05 43.66
N HIS A 242 -15.70 36.98 44.12
CA HIS A 242 -15.47 37.32 45.51
C HIS A 242 -15.49 38.84 45.67
N ASN A 243 -16.30 39.35 46.54
CA ASN A 243 -16.46 40.81 46.73
C ASN A 243 -16.71 41.60 45.43
N GLN A 244 -17.49 41.03 44.50
CA GLN A 244 -17.78 41.51 43.14
C GLN A 244 -16.64 41.37 42.14
N GLU A 245 -15.44 40.97 42.53
CA GLU A 245 -14.30 40.72 41.61
C GLU A 245 -14.34 39.29 41.04
N ILE A 246 -13.94 39.15 39.78
CA ILE A 246 -13.86 37.85 39.09
C ILE A 246 -12.59 37.15 39.53
N VAL A 247 -12.72 36.01 40.24
CA VAL A 247 -11.57 35.20 40.69
C VAL A 247 -11.35 33.94 39.83
N ALA A 248 -12.40 33.49 39.12
CA ALA A 248 -12.27 32.39 38.14
C ALA A 248 -13.47 32.43 37.18
N GLY A 249 -13.37 31.69 36.07
CA GLY A 249 -14.48 31.53 35.16
C GLY A 249 -14.23 30.49 34.09
N THR A 250 -15.26 30.24 33.30
CA THR A 250 -15.22 29.33 32.14
C THR A 250 -16.18 29.75 31.04
N VAL A 251 -15.73 29.70 29.82
CA VAL A 251 -16.59 29.78 28.63
C VAL A 251 -17.00 28.37 28.24
N VAL A 252 -18.28 28.14 28.07
CA VAL A 252 -18.86 26.85 27.68
C VAL A 252 -19.59 26.99 26.35
N PHE A 253 -19.32 26.07 25.44
CA PHE A 253 -20.06 25.91 24.19
C PHE A 253 -21.12 24.82 24.39
N GLU A 254 -22.39 25.21 24.38
CA GLU A 254 -23.52 24.31 24.58
C GLU A 254 -24.02 23.77 23.24
N THR A 255 -24.05 22.44 23.07
CA THR A 255 -24.73 21.74 21.99
C THR A 255 -25.93 20.95 22.57
N PRO A 256 -26.79 20.33 21.77
CA PRO A 256 -27.90 19.53 22.30
C PRO A 256 -27.49 18.45 23.31
N HIS A 257 -26.30 17.86 23.14
CA HIS A 257 -25.82 16.73 23.94
C HIS A 257 -24.67 17.08 24.88
N VAL A 258 -23.84 18.08 24.52
CA VAL A 258 -22.56 18.35 25.18
C VAL A 258 -22.44 19.79 25.64
N ALA A 259 -22.05 19.98 26.89
CA ALA A 259 -21.48 21.22 27.37
C ALA A 259 -19.95 21.15 27.27
N HIS A 260 -19.37 21.76 26.23
CA HIS A 260 -17.92 21.77 26.00
C HIS A 260 -17.27 22.97 26.67
N VAL A 261 -16.33 22.71 27.55
CA VAL A 261 -15.56 23.73 28.29
C VAL A 261 -14.44 24.24 27.36
N GLN A 262 -14.67 25.40 26.76
CA GLN A 262 -13.78 25.98 25.75
C GLN A 262 -12.60 26.73 26.40
N TYR A 263 -12.84 27.52 27.41
CA TYR A 263 -11.83 28.28 28.14
C TYR A 263 -12.03 28.17 29.62
N ILE A 264 -10.94 28.02 30.36
CA ILE A 264 -10.91 27.96 31.83
C ILE A 264 -9.83 28.90 32.33
N ALA A 265 -10.15 29.77 33.28
CA ALA A 265 -9.14 30.57 33.99
C ALA A 265 -9.46 30.69 35.47
N ALA A 266 -8.43 30.74 36.32
CA ALA A 266 -8.54 31.10 37.72
C ALA A 266 -7.30 31.92 38.10
N GLY A 267 -7.53 33.06 38.69
CA GLY A 267 -6.53 33.89 39.30
C GLY A 267 -5.88 33.23 40.53
N GLU A 268 -4.91 33.87 41.12
CA GLU A 268 -4.16 33.33 42.26
C GLU A 268 -5.08 33.00 43.44
N GLU A 269 -5.97 33.91 43.83
CA GLU A 269 -6.96 33.73 44.87
C GLU A 269 -7.94 32.58 44.56
N GLY A 270 -8.45 32.54 43.33
CA GLY A 270 -9.34 31.49 42.87
C GLY A 270 -8.72 30.09 42.96
N ARG A 271 -7.44 29.94 42.56
CA ARG A 271 -6.69 28.71 42.71
C ARG A 271 -6.46 28.32 44.17
N ALA A 272 -6.06 29.26 45.01
CA ALA A 272 -5.76 29.01 46.42
C ALA A 272 -6.99 28.50 47.21
N HIS A 273 -8.20 28.90 46.81
CA HIS A 273 -9.42 28.60 47.53
C HIS A 273 -10.42 27.73 46.79
N GLY A 274 -10.03 27.09 45.64
CA GLY A 274 -10.85 26.08 44.98
C GLY A 274 -12.02 26.60 44.15
N ALA A 275 -11.90 27.81 43.57
CA ALA A 275 -12.96 28.42 42.78
C ALA A 275 -13.47 27.55 41.62
N LEU A 276 -12.55 26.92 40.86
CA LEU A 276 -12.92 26.02 39.74
C LEU A 276 -13.58 24.72 40.24
N ASP A 277 -13.23 24.23 41.41
CA ASP A 277 -13.90 23.06 42.02
C ASP A 277 -15.36 23.38 42.39
N LEU A 278 -15.62 24.58 42.90
CA LEU A 278 -16.98 25.07 43.14
C LEU A 278 -17.75 25.21 41.83
N LEU A 279 -17.16 25.86 40.82
CA LEU A 279 -17.80 26.12 39.54
C LEU A 279 -18.17 24.82 38.82
N PHE A 280 -17.22 23.89 38.63
CA PHE A 280 -17.49 22.65 37.92
C PHE A 280 -18.41 21.69 38.67
N ARG A 281 -18.35 21.68 40.01
CA ARG A 281 -19.36 20.96 40.81
C ARG A 281 -20.78 21.48 40.54
N HIS A 282 -20.97 22.79 40.46
CA HIS A 282 -22.25 23.39 40.12
C HIS A 282 -22.68 23.08 38.69
N LEU A 283 -21.77 23.27 37.72
CA LEU A 283 -22.08 23.03 36.31
C LEU A 283 -22.52 21.58 36.08
N ILE A 284 -21.82 20.60 36.66
CA ILE A 284 -22.10 19.17 36.48
C ILE A 284 -23.39 18.77 37.24
N ASN A 285 -23.49 19.10 38.53
CA ASN A 285 -24.56 18.54 39.36
C ASN A 285 -25.90 19.31 39.27
N GLU A 286 -25.87 20.56 38.84
CA GLU A 286 -27.05 21.45 38.86
C GLU A 286 -27.38 21.93 37.43
N ARG A 287 -26.44 22.62 36.75
CA ARG A 287 -26.73 23.34 35.49
C ARG A 287 -26.91 22.38 34.32
N TYR A 288 -26.00 21.41 34.13
CA TYR A 288 -25.99 20.49 33.00
C TYR A 288 -26.48 19.07 33.31
N LYS A 289 -27.15 18.91 34.43
CA LYS A 289 -27.68 17.61 34.90
C LYS A 289 -28.57 16.90 33.88
N GLN A 290 -29.21 17.63 32.97
CA GLN A 290 -30.09 17.09 31.94
C GLN A 290 -29.41 16.85 30.59
N LEU A 291 -28.16 17.29 30.41
CA LEU A 291 -27.39 16.98 29.23
C LEU A 291 -26.84 15.54 29.29
N GLU A 292 -26.31 15.04 28.18
CA GLU A 292 -25.70 13.73 28.15
C GLU A 292 -24.22 13.77 28.57
N TYR A 293 -23.52 14.87 28.24
CA TYR A 293 -22.08 14.98 28.47
C TYR A 293 -21.65 16.40 28.92
N VAL A 294 -20.63 16.42 29.78
CA VAL A 294 -19.81 17.62 30.05
C VAL A 294 -18.37 17.30 29.62
N ASP A 295 -17.88 18.01 28.65
CA ASP A 295 -16.57 17.77 28.03
C ASP A 295 -15.58 18.87 28.44
N PHE A 296 -14.53 18.49 29.14
CA PHE A 296 -13.47 19.38 29.60
C PHE A 296 -12.42 19.74 28.58
N GLY A 297 -12.54 19.25 27.35
CA GLY A 297 -11.52 19.41 26.31
C GLY A 297 -10.26 18.57 26.54
N ILE A 298 -9.36 18.67 25.57
CA ILE A 298 -8.16 17.83 25.47
C ILE A 298 -7.19 18.04 26.66
N SER A 299 -6.45 16.97 26.99
CA SER A 299 -5.42 16.94 28.04
C SER A 299 -4.12 16.33 27.50
N THR A 300 -3.83 16.52 26.23
CA THR A 300 -2.63 16.03 25.56
C THR A 300 -1.89 17.18 24.90
N GLU A 301 -0.57 17.03 24.78
CA GLU A 301 0.37 17.96 24.19
C GLU A 301 1.08 17.34 22.99
N GLN A 302 1.86 18.12 22.25
CA GLN A 302 2.64 17.69 21.07
C GLN A 302 1.85 16.83 20.09
N GLY A 303 0.61 17.27 19.78
CA GLY A 303 -0.24 16.55 18.81
C GLY A 303 -0.79 15.22 19.32
N GLY A 304 -0.88 15.02 20.62
CA GLY A 304 -1.42 13.80 21.25
C GLY A 304 -0.38 12.80 21.72
N PHE A 305 0.92 13.05 21.50
CA PHE A 305 2.00 12.13 21.89
C PHE A 305 2.35 12.22 23.38
N ILE A 306 2.07 13.33 24.05
CA ILE A 306 2.32 13.51 25.47
C ILE A 306 1.00 13.69 26.20
N LEU A 307 0.77 12.87 27.23
CA LEU A 307 -0.34 13.03 28.15
C LEU A 307 0.03 13.99 29.28
N ASN A 308 -0.73 15.07 29.46
CA ASN A 308 -0.58 15.94 30.62
C ASN A 308 -1.27 15.29 31.83
N GLU A 309 -0.49 14.49 32.59
CA GLU A 309 -1.00 13.70 33.72
C GLU A 309 -1.61 14.57 34.83
N GLY A 310 -1.08 15.75 35.08
CA GLY A 310 -1.61 16.69 36.09
C GLY A 310 -2.99 17.20 35.68
N LEU A 311 -3.17 17.60 34.43
CA LEU A 311 -4.40 18.12 33.88
C LEU A 311 -5.48 17.04 33.82
N ILE A 312 -5.14 15.82 33.31
CA ILE A 312 -6.10 14.73 33.26
C ILE A 312 -6.54 14.26 34.66
N PHE A 313 -5.57 14.17 35.60
CA PHE A 313 -5.91 13.85 37.00
C PHE A 313 -6.90 14.83 37.61
N GLN A 314 -6.75 16.14 37.33
CA GLN A 314 -7.68 17.17 37.76
C GLN A 314 -9.07 16.95 37.16
N LYS A 315 -9.16 16.82 35.82
CA LYS A 315 -10.44 16.66 35.11
C LYS A 315 -11.15 15.35 35.47
N GLU A 316 -10.43 14.23 35.55
CA GLU A 316 -10.99 12.96 36.05
C GLU A 316 -11.49 13.02 37.46
N GLY A 317 -10.95 13.94 38.29
CA GLY A 317 -11.43 14.20 39.65
C GLY A 317 -12.87 14.62 39.70
N PHE A 318 -13.45 15.16 38.65
CA PHE A 318 -14.86 15.51 38.52
C PHE A 318 -15.75 14.35 38.03
N GLY A 319 -15.17 13.14 37.82
CA GLY A 319 -15.89 11.96 37.34
C GLY A 319 -15.77 11.69 35.82
N GLY A 320 -14.92 12.45 35.14
CA GLY A 320 -14.73 12.30 33.71
C GLY A 320 -13.91 11.07 33.32
N ARG A 321 -14.05 10.63 32.05
CA ARG A 321 -13.27 9.60 31.41
C ARG A 321 -12.95 10.02 29.99
N ALA A 322 -12.02 9.27 29.36
CA ALA A 322 -11.46 9.61 28.08
C ALA A 322 -12.44 9.48 26.91
N VAL A 323 -12.45 10.49 26.05
CA VAL A 323 -12.99 10.46 24.68
C VAL A 323 -11.89 10.91 23.73
N CYS A 324 -11.70 10.19 22.63
CA CYS A 324 -10.65 10.50 21.67
C CYS A 324 -11.12 11.51 20.63
N TYR A 325 -10.25 12.46 20.32
CA TYR A 325 -10.35 13.40 19.21
C TYR A 325 -9.24 13.04 18.22
N ASP A 326 -9.63 12.37 17.15
CA ASP A 326 -8.70 11.81 16.17
C ASP A 326 -8.47 12.77 15.00
N VAL A 327 -7.29 12.67 14.42
CA VAL A 327 -6.91 13.35 13.17
C VAL A 327 -6.35 12.32 12.23
N TYR A 328 -6.99 12.16 11.09
CA TYR A 328 -6.60 11.24 10.04
C TYR A 328 -5.96 11.97 8.87
N ASP A 329 -5.05 11.30 8.20
CA ASP A 329 -4.30 11.78 7.04
C ASP A 329 -4.49 10.81 5.88
N ILE A 330 -4.91 11.32 4.73
CA ILE A 330 -5.19 10.55 3.53
C ILE A 330 -4.29 11.04 2.40
N LEU A 331 -3.47 10.17 1.85
CA LEU A 331 -2.84 10.39 0.55
C LEU A 331 -3.84 10.04 -0.55
N LEU A 332 -4.10 10.98 -1.46
CA LEU A 332 -5.08 10.81 -2.52
C LEU A 332 -4.50 9.97 -3.66
N ASP A 333 -4.67 8.65 -3.57
CA ASP A 333 -4.40 7.70 -4.64
C ASP A 333 -5.69 7.43 -5.43
N ARG A 334 -5.69 7.79 -6.73
CA ARG A 334 -6.89 7.70 -7.58
C ARG A 334 -7.43 6.27 -7.68
N GLN A 335 -6.56 5.28 -7.80
CA GLN A 335 -6.99 3.88 -7.95
C GLN A 335 -7.63 3.36 -6.66
N ARG A 336 -7.03 3.69 -5.51
CA ARG A 336 -7.59 3.34 -4.20
C ARG A 336 -8.97 3.98 -4.00
N LEU A 337 -9.13 5.25 -4.37
CA LEU A 337 -10.41 5.96 -4.24
C LEU A 337 -11.49 5.36 -5.15
N ILE A 338 -11.15 4.93 -6.36
CA ILE A 338 -12.07 4.24 -7.25
C ILE A 338 -12.58 2.94 -6.60
N ASN A 339 -11.71 2.19 -5.96
CA ASN A 339 -12.03 0.89 -5.34
C ASN A 339 -12.66 1.00 -3.93
N MET A 340 -12.81 2.21 -3.41
CA MET A 340 -13.25 2.46 -2.04
C MET A 340 -14.68 1.94 -1.74
N CYS A 341 -15.60 2.00 -2.68
CA CYS A 341 -17.01 1.66 -2.48
C CYS A 341 -17.36 0.17 -2.64
N GLY A 342 -16.41 -0.70 -2.95
CA GLY A 342 -16.67 -2.15 -3.13
C GLY A 342 -17.62 -2.51 -4.27
N THR A 343 -18.17 -1.52 -4.96
CA THR A 343 -18.86 -1.70 -6.23
C THR A 343 -17.82 -1.54 -7.32
N HIS A 344 -17.44 -2.63 -7.96
CA HIS A 344 -16.83 -2.50 -9.28
C HIS A 344 -17.70 -1.56 -10.12
N PRO A 345 -17.13 -0.57 -10.83
CA PRO A 345 -17.91 0.20 -11.77
C PRO A 345 -18.59 -0.83 -12.70
N SER A 346 -19.91 -0.83 -12.70
CA SER A 346 -20.68 -1.60 -13.66
C SER A 346 -20.28 -1.10 -15.05
N GLY A 347 -19.38 -1.85 -15.74
CA GLY A 347 -19.00 -1.57 -17.12
C GLY A 347 -17.51 -1.62 -17.46
N GLU A 348 -16.56 -1.44 -16.52
CA GLU A 348 -15.16 -1.81 -16.78
C GLU A 348 -14.91 -3.17 -16.10
N GLU A 349 -14.84 -4.22 -16.87
CA GLU A 349 -14.38 -5.53 -16.42
C GLU A 349 -12.99 -5.39 -15.82
N GLU A 350 -12.79 -5.93 -14.59
CA GLU A 350 -11.49 -5.93 -13.91
C GLU A 350 -10.44 -6.54 -14.84
N LYS A 351 -9.37 -5.78 -15.12
CA LYS A 351 -8.34 -6.26 -16.05
C LYS A 351 -7.67 -7.51 -15.49
N VAL A 352 -7.60 -8.56 -16.29
CA VAL A 352 -6.76 -9.71 -16.00
C VAL A 352 -5.32 -9.32 -16.31
N LEU A 353 -4.53 -9.07 -15.26
CA LEU A 353 -3.12 -8.71 -15.40
C LEU A 353 -2.33 -9.94 -15.86
N TYR A 354 -1.34 -9.73 -16.72
CA TYR A 354 -0.42 -10.79 -17.11
C TYR A 354 0.29 -11.40 -15.90
N LEU A 355 0.75 -10.53 -14.99
CA LEU A 355 1.38 -10.90 -13.71
C LEU A 355 1.17 -9.79 -12.69
N ASP A 356 0.47 -10.09 -11.61
CA ASP A 356 0.23 -9.17 -10.50
C ASP A 356 1.20 -9.44 -9.36
N LEU A 357 2.37 -8.78 -9.40
CA LEU A 357 3.40 -8.90 -8.36
C LEU A 357 2.93 -8.37 -7.00
N LYS A 358 2.02 -7.38 -6.99
CA LYS A 358 1.47 -6.86 -5.74
C LYS A 358 0.57 -7.91 -5.06
N LYS A 359 -0.36 -8.50 -5.80
CA LYS A 359 -1.25 -9.56 -5.28
C LYS A 359 -0.47 -10.79 -4.82
N ILE A 360 0.65 -11.12 -5.52
CA ILE A 360 1.58 -12.17 -5.08
C ILE A 360 2.23 -11.79 -3.75
N SER A 361 2.77 -10.56 -3.62
CA SER A 361 3.42 -10.11 -2.37
C SER A 361 2.42 -10.05 -1.21
N ASP A 362 1.22 -9.49 -1.44
CA ASP A 362 0.14 -9.43 -0.44
C ASP A 362 -0.24 -10.81 0.10
N SER A 363 -0.13 -11.87 -0.73
CA SER A 363 -0.43 -13.25 -0.31
C SER A 363 0.59 -13.84 0.67
N PHE A 364 1.71 -13.16 0.92
CA PHE A 364 2.72 -13.52 1.92
C PHE A 364 2.71 -12.62 3.16
N GLU A 365 1.84 -11.61 3.20
CA GLU A 365 1.74 -10.72 4.36
C GLU A 365 1.03 -11.42 5.54
N PRO A 366 1.37 -11.08 6.82
CA PRO A 366 2.36 -10.06 7.24
C PRO A 366 3.82 -10.54 7.20
N SER A 367 4.06 -11.83 6.99
CA SER A 367 5.39 -12.46 7.14
C SER A 367 6.44 -11.86 6.20
N LEU A 368 6.05 -11.39 5.01
CA LEU A 368 6.99 -10.77 4.06
C LEU A 368 7.55 -9.47 4.62
N SER A 369 6.70 -8.59 5.14
CA SER A 369 7.12 -7.33 5.75
C SER A 369 7.92 -7.55 7.04
N GLU A 370 7.57 -8.55 7.84
CA GLU A 370 8.28 -8.91 9.07
C GLU A 370 9.71 -9.41 8.78
N GLU A 371 9.90 -10.27 7.77
CA GLU A 371 11.23 -10.75 7.37
C GLU A 371 12.11 -9.61 6.83
N VAL A 372 11.57 -8.71 6.02
CA VAL A 372 12.30 -7.53 5.52
C VAL A 372 12.69 -6.63 6.69
N ALA A 373 11.77 -6.30 7.59
CA ALA A 373 12.02 -5.47 8.77
C ALA A 373 13.09 -6.10 9.68
N ARG A 374 13.07 -7.43 9.84
CA ARG A 374 14.06 -8.16 10.64
C ARG A 374 15.48 -7.97 10.09
N VAL A 375 15.66 -8.05 8.77
CA VAL A 375 16.97 -7.83 8.15
C VAL A 375 17.40 -6.36 8.29
N VAL A 376 16.50 -5.41 8.05
CA VAL A 376 16.77 -3.97 8.21
C VAL A 376 17.22 -3.67 9.63
N ASN A 377 16.54 -4.20 10.64
CA ASN A 377 16.87 -4.00 12.06
C ASN A 377 18.18 -4.66 12.48
N SER A 378 18.66 -5.66 11.73
CA SER A 378 19.97 -6.31 12.02
C SER A 378 21.16 -5.44 11.64
N GLY A 379 20.99 -4.51 10.68
CA GLY A 379 22.08 -3.71 10.10
C GLY A 379 23.07 -4.51 9.26
N TRP A 380 22.81 -5.80 8.99
CA TRP A 380 23.67 -6.66 8.18
C TRP A 380 23.02 -6.94 6.82
N TYR A 381 23.63 -6.47 5.73
CA TYR A 381 22.97 -6.44 4.42
C TYR A 381 23.59 -7.33 3.34
N LEU A 382 24.82 -7.84 3.56
CA LEU A 382 25.54 -8.64 2.58
C LEU A 382 26.30 -9.80 3.23
N GLN A 383 26.30 -10.97 2.58
CA GLN A 383 27.13 -12.13 2.95
C GLN A 383 26.99 -12.53 4.43
N GLY A 384 25.78 -12.55 4.94
CA GLY A 384 25.48 -12.90 6.33
C GLY A 384 24.62 -14.16 6.44
N LYS A 385 23.94 -14.27 7.57
CA LYS A 385 23.20 -15.48 7.97
C LYS A 385 22.02 -15.81 7.05
N GLU A 386 21.39 -14.80 6.43
CA GLU A 386 20.27 -15.05 5.54
C GLU A 386 20.72 -15.68 4.23
N ASN A 387 21.83 -15.22 3.67
CA ASN A 387 22.47 -15.85 2.53
C ASN A 387 22.85 -17.30 2.82
N GLU A 388 23.45 -17.58 3.98
CA GLU A 388 23.80 -18.96 4.41
C GLU A 388 22.54 -19.83 4.58
N ARG A 389 21.48 -19.28 5.19
CA ARG A 389 20.20 -19.96 5.39
C ARG A 389 19.55 -20.31 4.06
N PHE A 390 19.46 -19.32 3.16
CA PHE A 390 18.89 -19.53 1.84
C PHE A 390 19.70 -20.55 1.03
N ALA A 391 21.01 -20.40 0.99
CA ALA A 391 21.89 -21.30 0.25
C ALA A 391 21.73 -22.77 0.70
N ARG A 392 21.71 -23.01 1.99
CA ARG A 392 21.46 -24.34 2.58
C ARG A 392 20.09 -24.89 2.21
N ASN A 393 19.04 -24.11 2.41
CA ASN A 393 17.66 -24.52 2.15
C ASN A 393 17.43 -24.79 0.66
N TYR A 394 18.02 -23.97 -0.22
CA TYR A 394 17.84 -24.13 -1.67
C TYR A 394 18.66 -25.29 -2.21
N ALA A 395 19.87 -25.54 -1.69
CA ALA A 395 20.67 -26.73 -2.00
C ALA A 395 19.93 -28.02 -1.61
N GLU A 396 19.36 -28.06 -0.39
CA GLU A 396 18.54 -29.16 0.09
C GLU A 396 17.29 -29.36 -0.79
N TYR A 397 16.61 -28.28 -1.14
CA TYR A 397 15.44 -28.30 -2.00
C TYR A 397 15.75 -28.86 -3.40
N CYS A 398 16.88 -28.51 -4.00
CA CYS A 398 17.33 -29.03 -5.30
C CYS A 398 17.92 -30.44 -5.20
N GLY A 399 18.33 -30.88 -4.02
CA GLY A 399 18.99 -32.17 -3.81
C GLY A 399 20.45 -32.17 -4.22
N VAL A 400 21.18 -31.07 -3.98
CA VAL A 400 22.60 -30.87 -4.25
C VAL A 400 23.37 -30.44 -3.01
N ARG A 401 24.72 -30.55 -3.05
CA ARG A 401 25.56 -30.16 -1.91
C ARG A 401 25.76 -28.66 -1.77
N TYR A 402 25.81 -27.93 -2.87
CA TYR A 402 26.19 -26.51 -2.87
C TYR A 402 25.19 -25.65 -3.61
N CYS A 403 24.82 -24.52 -3.00
CA CYS A 403 24.14 -23.41 -3.63
C CYS A 403 24.93 -22.12 -3.35
N ILE A 404 25.30 -21.39 -4.36
CA ILE A 404 26.10 -20.18 -4.29
C ILE A 404 25.23 -19.00 -4.73
N PRO A 405 24.77 -18.14 -3.80
CA PRO A 405 24.00 -16.95 -4.13
C PRO A 405 24.80 -15.96 -4.97
N THR A 406 24.14 -15.40 -6.00
CA THR A 406 24.69 -14.41 -6.95
C THR A 406 23.76 -13.20 -7.09
N GLY A 407 24.23 -12.12 -7.72
CA GLY A 407 23.45 -10.92 -7.94
C GLY A 407 22.25 -11.11 -8.88
N ASN A 408 22.35 -12.00 -9.86
CA ASN A 408 21.31 -12.31 -10.84
C ASN A 408 21.61 -13.61 -11.60
N GLY A 409 20.68 -14.05 -12.46
CA GLY A 409 20.84 -15.28 -13.25
C GLY A 409 21.88 -15.20 -14.38
N LEU A 410 22.05 -14.03 -14.99
CA LEU A 410 23.09 -13.81 -16.01
C LEU A 410 24.47 -14.02 -15.41
N ASP A 411 24.72 -13.41 -14.26
CA ASP A 411 25.98 -13.57 -13.54
C ASP A 411 26.20 -15.00 -13.05
N ALA A 412 25.14 -15.71 -12.65
CA ALA A 412 25.21 -17.11 -12.28
C ALA A 412 25.79 -17.96 -13.44
N LEU A 413 25.20 -17.83 -14.65
CA LEU A 413 25.70 -18.51 -15.85
C LEU A 413 27.12 -18.09 -16.22
N ALA A 414 27.38 -16.78 -16.25
CA ALA A 414 28.69 -16.26 -16.61
C ALA A 414 29.79 -16.72 -15.63
N ASN A 415 29.48 -16.78 -14.34
CA ASN A 415 30.42 -17.22 -13.31
C ASN A 415 30.69 -18.73 -13.37
N ILE A 416 29.70 -19.57 -13.74
CA ILE A 416 29.93 -21.01 -14.04
C ILE A 416 30.92 -21.15 -15.19
N LEU A 417 30.67 -20.44 -16.29
CA LEU A 417 31.53 -20.53 -17.51
C LEU A 417 32.94 -20.00 -17.21
N ARG A 418 33.09 -18.88 -16.53
CA ARG A 418 34.40 -18.34 -16.12
C ARG A 418 35.15 -19.28 -15.18
N ALA A 419 34.41 -19.92 -14.23
CA ALA A 419 35.00 -20.91 -13.34
C ALA A 419 35.52 -22.12 -14.08
N TYR A 420 34.72 -22.72 -14.97
CA TYR A 420 35.18 -23.83 -15.81
C TYR A 420 36.35 -23.43 -16.73
N LYS A 421 36.31 -22.23 -17.30
CA LYS A 421 37.41 -21.69 -18.10
C LYS A 421 38.72 -21.61 -17.31
N HIS A 422 38.63 -21.11 -16.06
CA HIS A 422 39.76 -21.04 -15.13
C HIS A 422 40.25 -22.43 -14.71
N MET A 423 39.35 -23.34 -14.35
CA MET A 423 39.69 -24.67 -13.85
C MET A 423 40.17 -25.64 -14.91
N LEU A 424 39.59 -25.56 -16.12
CA LEU A 424 39.82 -26.53 -17.21
C LEU A 424 40.69 -25.98 -18.35
N GLY A 425 41.14 -24.72 -18.23
CA GLY A 425 42.03 -24.11 -19.22
C GLY A 425 41.38 -23.78 -20.56
N TRP A 426 40.03 -23.55 -20.59
CA TRP A 426 39.36 -23.14 -21.83
C TRP A 426 39.89 -21.80 -22.32
N GLN A 427 39.87 -21.61 -23.63
CA GLN A 427 40.40 -20.44 -24.29
C GLN A 427 39.30 -19.48 -24.77
N ASP A 428 39.67 -18.22 -25.05
CA ASP A 428 38.77 -17.29 -25.73
C ASP A 428 38.43 -17.85 -27.13
N GLY A 429 37.12 -17.83 -27.44
CA GLY A 429 36.59 -18.39 -28.67
C GLY A 429 36.23 -19.88 -28.64
N ASP A 430 36.55 -20.61 -27.56
CA ASP A 430 35.98 -21.96 -27.36
C ASP A 430 34.45 -21.91 -27.37
N GLU A 431 33.82 -22.95 -27.90
CA GLU A 431 32.40 -22.95 -28.28
C GLU A 431 31.50 -23.51 -27.16
N VAL A 432 30.32 -22.89 -27.00
CA VAL A 432 29.25 -23.34 -26.11
C VAL A 432 27.95 -23.42 -26.90
N ILE A 433 27.32 -24.59 -26.93
CA ILE A 433 26.06 -24.81 -27.64
C ILE A 433 24.91 -24.30 -26.75
N VAL A 434 24.10 -23.40 -27.32
CA VAL A 434 22.93 -22.76 -26.65
C VAL A 434 21.71 -22.78 -27.57
N PRO A 435 20.46 -22.77 -27.10
CA PRO A 435 19.30 -22.75 -27.99
C PRO A 435 19.16 -21.39 -28.70
N ALA A 436 18.70 -21.44 -29.97
CA ALA A 436 18.34 -20.25 -30.74
C ALA A 436 17.01 -19.60 -30.26
N ASN A 437 16.27 -20.26 -29.38
CA ASN A 437 15.08 -19.74 -28.68
C ASN A 437 15.36 -19.67 -27.20
N THR A 438 15.79 -18.52 -26.72
CA THR A 438 16.05 -18.24 -25.31
C THR A 438 15.98 -16.75 -25.05
N PHE A 439 15.89 -16.37 -23.76
CA PHE A 439 16.19 -14.99 -23.34
C PHE A 439 17.68 -14.70 -23.62
N ILE A 440 17.96 -13.49 -24.08
CA ILE A 440 19.29 -13.08 -24.50
C ILE A 440 20.39 -13.30 -23.45
N ALA A 441 20.01 -13.34 -22.14
CA ALA A 441 20.96 -13.52 -21.05
C ALA A 441 21.79 -14.80 -21.14
N THR A 442 21.23 -15.92 -21.63
CA THR A 442 21.96 -17.17 -21.83
C THR A 442 23.13 -16.97 -22.80
N ILE A 443 22.89 -16.28 -23.90
CA ILE A 443 23.89 -16.02 -24.95
C ILE A 443 24.91 -14.99 -24.49
N LEU A 444 24.44 -13.92 -23.80
CA LEU A 444 25.32 -12.91 -23.22
C LEU A 444 26.28 -13.52 -22.19
N ALA A 445 25.83 -14.47 -21.36
CA ALA A 445 26.70 -15.15 -20.40
C ALA A 445 27.89 -15.83 -21.05
N VAL A 446 27.68 -16.50 -22.19
CA VAL A 446 28.75 -17.12 -23.00
C VAL A 446 29.73 -16.07 -23.53
N SER A 447 29.19 -14.98 -24.10
CA SER A 447 30.01 -13.89 -24.66
C SER A 447 30.77 -13.16 -23.53
N HIS A 448 30.18 -12.93 -22.37
CA HIS A 448 30.84 -12.32 -21.22
C HIS A 448 31.94 -13.18 -20.59
N ALA A 449 31.92 -14.50 -20.84
CA ALA A 449 32.99 -15.40 -20.45
C ALA A 449 34.13 -15.42 -21.50
N GLY A 450 33.99 -14.69 -22.62
CA GLY A 450 34.94 -14.72 -23.77
C GLY A 450 34.81 -15.99 -24.61
N LEU A 451 33.73 -16.73 -24.48
CA LEU A 451 33.42 -17.92 -25.24
C LEU A 451 32.53 -17.59 -26.44
N LYS A 452 32.45 -18.49 -27.40
CA LYS A 452 31.65 -18.33 -28.62
C LYS A 452 30.33 -19.12 -28.51
N PRO A 453 29.17 -18.47 -28.50
CA PRO A 453 27.91 -19.19 -28.54
C PRO A 453 27.66 -19.80 -29.92
N VAL A 454 27.24 -21.07 -29.94
CA VAL A 454 26.80 -21.82 -31.12
C VAL A 454 25.32 -22.13 -30.96
N LEU A 455 24.50 -21.59 -31.86
CA LEU A 455 23.04 -21.68 -31.73
C LEU A 455 22.54 -23.03 -32.24
N CYS A 456 21.69 -23.69 -31.43
CA CYS A 456 20.94 -24.90 -31.78
C CYS A 456 19.47 -24.55 -32.02
N GLU A 457 18.87 -25.05 -33.13
CA GLU A 457 17.44 -24.87 -33.39
C GLU A 457 16.58 -25.42 -32.24
N PRO A 458 15.50 -24.75 -31.88
CA PRO A 458 14.52 -25.33 -31.00
C PRO A 458 13.58 -26.28 -31.72
N SER A 459 13.00 -27.23 -30.98
CA SER A 459 11.84 -27.99 -31.45
C SER A 459 10.64 -27.06 -31.58
N LEU A 460 9.90 -27.17 -32.66
CA LEU A 460 8.68 -26.40 -32.86
C LEU A 460 7.50 -26.89 -31.95
N THR A 461 7.65 -28.10 -31.42
CA THR A 461 6.59 -28.74 -30.60
C THR A 461 6.61 -28.22 -29.18
N ASP A 462 7.78 -28.24 -28.52
CA ASP A 462 7.90 -27.88 -27.08
C ASP A 462 8.72 -26.62 -26.83
N TYR A 463 9.26 -26.00 -27.91
CA TYR A 463 10.03 -24.75 -27.93
C TYR A 463 11.42 -24.84 -27.29
N LEU A 464 11.83 -26.03 -26.86
CA LEU A 464 13.10 -26.30 -26.20
C LEU A 464 14.23 -26.62 -27.22
N MET A 465 15.45 -26.62 -26.73
CA MET A 465 16.61 -27.07 -27.52
C MET A 465 16.35 -28.45 -28.14
N ASP A 466 16.48 -28.57 -29.45
CA ASP A 466 16.33 -29.85 -30.12
C ASP A 466 17.56 -30.74 -29.87
N ALA A 467 17.44 -31.65 -28.93
CA ALA A 467 18.53 -32.52 -28.49
C ALA A 467 19.07 -33.41 -29.59
N GLU A 468 18.28 -33.72 -30.62
CA GLU A 468 18.72 -34.55 -31.79
C GLU A 468 19.68 -33.81 -32.70
N GLN A 469 19.66 -32.47 -32.69
CA GLN A 469 20.56 -31.67 -33.51
C GLN A 469 21.89 -31.34 -32.80
N VAL A 470 21.95 -31.45 -31.46
CA VAL A 470 23.10 -31.02 -30.66
C VAL A 470 24.40 -31.70 -31.12
N GLU A 471 24.36 -32.99 -31.34
CA GLU A 471 25.57 -33.75 -31.71
C GLU A 471 26.20 -33.27 -33.02
N SER A 472 25.38 -32.85 -34.00
CA SER A 472 25.84 -32.32 -35.28
C SER A 472 26.55 -30.95 -35.20
N LEU A 473 26.40 -30.24 -34.08
CA LEU A 473 26.99 -28.92 -33.81
C LEU A 473 28.32 -29.02 -33.04
N ILE A 474 28.71 -30.23 -32.59
CA ILE A 474 29.93 -30.43 -31.82
C ILE A 474 31.16 -30.34 -32.71
N THR A 475 32.11 -29.51 -32.32
CA THR A 475 33.42 -29.36 -32.93
C THR A 475 34.54 -29.61 -31.90
N PRO A 476 35.81 -29.71 -32.32
CA PRO A 476 36.94 -29.81 -31.38
C PRO A 476 37.07 -28.63 -30.42
N LEU A 477 36.40 -27.47 -30.69
CA LEU A 477 36.38 -26.30 -29.86
C LEU A 477 35.20 -26.29 -28.87
N THR A 478 34.22 -27.17 -29.00
CA THR A 478 33.05 -27.25 -28.13
C THR A 478 33.48 -27.68 -26.73
N ARG A 479 33.01 -26.95 -25.68
CA ARG A 479 33.32 -27.17 -24.28
C ARG A 479 32.11 -27.49 -23.43
N ALA A 480 30.96 -26.91 -23.78
CA ALA A 480 29.77 -27.07 -23.00
C ALA A 480 28.48 -27.01 -23.84
N ILE A 481 27.42 -27.57 -23.25
CA ILE A 481 26.05 -27.45 -23.74
C ILE A 481 25.27 -26.75 -22.64
N ILE A 482 24.50 -25.70 -23.00
CA ILE A 482 23.58 -25.00 -22.07
C ILE A 482 22.14 -25.19 -22.55
N PRO A 483 21.42 -26.24 -22.11
CA PRO A 483 19.99 -26.30 -22.28
C PRO A 483 19.32 -25.21 -21.45
N VAL A 484 18.24 -24.64 -21.99
CA VAL A 484 17.39 -23.67 -21.28
C VAL A 484 16.03 -24.32 -21.02
N HIS A 485 15.65 -24.43 -19.78
CA HIS A 485 14.33 -24.93 -19.37
C HIS A 485 13.25 -23.87 -19.56
N LEU A 486 13.07 -23.49 -20.83
CA LEU A 486 12.27 -22.36 -21.25
C LEU A 486 10.79 -22.56 -20.84
N TYR A 487 10.13 -21.49 -20.41
CA TYR A 487 8.73 -21.45 -19.94
C TYR A 487 8.45 -22.32 -18.70
N GLY A 488 9.48 -22.95 -18.13
CA GLY A 488 9.36 -23.80 -16.94
C GLY A 488 9.33 -25.30 -17.24
N ARG A 489 9.54 -25.70 -18.50
CA ARG A 489 9.56 -27.08 -18.95
C ARG A 489 10.99 -27.61 -19.04
N LEU A 490 11.24 -28.80 -18.50
CA LEU A 490 12.56 -29.46 -18.58
C LEU A 490 12.87 -29.91 -20.01
N CYS A 491 14.12 -29.66 -20.46
CA CYS A 491 14.68 -30.24 -21.64
C CYS A 491 14.85 -31.76 -21.52
N ARG A 492 15.15 -32.43 -22.64
CA ARG A 492 15.47 -33.88 -22.64
C ARG A 492 16.87 -34.12 -22.03
N MET A 493 16.92 -34.00 -20.69
CA MET A 493 18.17 -34.06 -19.93
C MET A 493 18.89 -35.42 -20.02
N ASP A 494 18.14 -36.50 -20.17
CA ASP A 494 18.64 -37.85 -20.41
C ASP A 494 19.53 -37.91 -21.66
N MET A 495 19.03 -37.42 -22.76
CA MET A 495 19.73 -37.39 -24.05
C MET A 495 20.90 -36.38 -24.03
N LEU A 496 20.68 -35.16 -23.56
CA LEU A 496 21.70 -34.13 -23.47
C LEU A 496 22.87 -34.54 -22.58
N ARG A 497 22.57 -35.26 -21.47
CA ARG A 497 23.59 -35.80 -20.58
C ARG A 497 24.42 -36.88 -21.27
N ALA A 498 23.76 -37.80 -21.97
CA ALA A 498 24.46 -38.86 -22.72
C ALA A 498 25.41 -38.28 -23.77
N ILE A 499 24.97 -37.25 -24.54
CA ILE A 499 25.82 -36.56 -25.52
C ILE A 499 26.99 -35.86 -24.82
N ALA A 500 26.73 -35.13 -23.74
CA ALA A 500 27.78 -34.44 -23.00
C ALA A 500 28.84 -35.38 -22.45
N ASP A 501 28.42 -36.49 -21.85
CA ASP A 501 29.32 -37.53 -21.29
C ASP A 501 30.14 -38.22 -22.41
N GLN A 502 29.51 -38.55 -23.55
CA GLN A 502 30.17 -39.17 -24.69
C GLN A 502 31.28 -38.28 -25.29
N HIS A 503 31.08 -36.98 -25.34
CA HIS A 503 32.01 -36.03 -25.93
C HIS A 503 32.88 -35.27 -24.91
N GLY A 504 32.79 -35.61 -23.61
CA GLY A 504 33.55 -34.98 -22.53
C GLY A 504 33.22 -33.50 -22.30
N LEU A 505 31.97 -33.09 -22.62
CA LEU A 505 31.48 -31.73 -22.49
C LEU A 505 30.89 -31.46 -21.13
N LYS A 506 30.88 -30.18 -20.70
CA LYS A 506 30.11 -29.77 -19.51
C LYS A 506 28.65 -29.49 -19.88
N LEU A 507 27.73 -30.07 -19.12
CA LEU A 507 26.32 -29.78 -19.22
C LEU A 507 25.96 -28.76 -18.12
N ILE A 508 25.42 -27.59 -18.50
CA ILE A 508 25.09 -26.48 -17.57
C ILE A 508 23.65 -26.07 -17.82
N ASP A 509 22.79 -26.19 -16.81
CA ASP A 509 21.38 -25.80 -16.94
C ASP A 509 21.20 -24.30 -16.83
N ASP A 510 20.51 -23.67 -17.77
CA ASP A 510 19.79 -22.42 -17.52
C ASP A 510 18.39 -22.76 -16.95
N ALA A 511 18.31 -22.73 -15.65
CA ALA A 511 17.11 -23.07 -14.89
C ALA A 511 16.32 -21.85 -14.42
N ALA A 512 16.60 -20.67 -15.00
CA ALA A 512 16.00 -19.38 -14.62
C ALA A 512 14.47 -19.34 -14.66
N GLN A 513 13.82 -20.30 -15.32
CA GLN A 513 12.36 -20.40 -15.44
C GLN A 513 11.78 -21.70 -14.87
N ALA A 514 12.59 -22.57 -14.29
CA ALA A 514 12.16 -23.94 -13.95
C ALA A 514 12.24 -24.29 -12.45
N HIS A 515 12.09 -23.31 -11.57
CA HIS A 515 12.16 -23.50 -10.11
C HIS A 515 11.17 -24.58 -9.62
N GLY A 516 11.72 -25.69 -9.13
CA GLY A 516 10.94 -26.81 -8.61
C GLY A 516 10.46 -27.82 -9.65
N ALA A 517 10.79 -27.66 -10.94
CA ALA A 517 10.56 -28.71 -11.92
C ALA A 517 11.38 -29.96 -11.58
N SER A 518 10.80 -31.13 -11.81
CA SER A 518 11.45 -32.41 -11.51
C SER A 518 11.10 -33.48 -12.52
N ILE A 519 11.99 -34.46 -12.69
CA ILE A 519 11.76 -35.66 -13.50
C ILE A 519 12.36 -36.86 -12.80
N ALA A 520 11.63 -37.97 -12.76
CA ALA A 520 12.07 -39.20 -12.11
C ALA A 520 12.55 -39.00 -10.65
N GLY A 521 11.91 -38.10 -9.91
CA GLY A 521 12.23 -37.78 -8.52
C GLY A 521 13.44 -36.86 -8.31
N LYS A 522 14.12 -36.41 -9.38
CA LYS A 522 15.25 -35.46 -9.33
C LYS A 522 14.76 -34.06 -9.72
N ARG A 523 15.07 -33.06 -8.90
CA ARG A 523 14.73 -31.66 -9.21
C ARG A 523 15.77 -31.01 -10.11
N VAL A 524 15.33 -30.04 -10.90
CA VAL A 524 16.22 -29.13 -11.60
C VAL A 524 17.18 -28.48 -10.59
N GLY A 525 18.40 -28.28 -10.98
CA GLY A 525 19.50 -27.91 -10.06
C GLY A 525 20.42 -29.10 -9.75
N SER A 526 19.92 -30.36 -9.91
CA SER A 526 20.70 -31.59 -9.77
C SER A 526 20.80 -32.41 -11.07
N LEU A 527 20.27 -31.93 -12.18
CA LEU A 527 20.20 -32.67 -13.46
C LEU A 527 21.46 -32.50 -14.31
N ALA A 528 22.22 -31.44 -14.09
CA ALA A 528 23.44 -31.11 -14.84
C ALA A 528 24.69 -31.08 -13.94
N HIS A 529 25.85 -30.71 -14.50
CA HIS A 529 27.10 -30.52 -13.72
C HIS A 529 27.01 -29.25 -12.86
N ALA A 530 26.29 -28.22 -13.34
CA ALA A 530 25.95 -27.01 -12.63
C ALA A 530 24.66 -26.44 -13.22
N SER A 531 23.89 -25.74 -12.39
CA SER A 531 22.67 -25.07 -12.83
C SER A 531 22.68 -23.61 -12.37
N ALA A 532 22.18 -22.71 -13.21
CA ALA A 532 22.03 -21.30 -12.90
C ALA A 532 20.55 -20.92 -12.74
N PHE A 533 20.24 -20.18 -11.70
CA PHE A 533 18.90 -19.72 -11.39
C PHE A 533 18.84 -18.19 -11.36
N SER A 534 17.72 -17.65 -11.80
CA SER A 534 17.34 -16.25 -11.63
C SER A 534 16.16 -16.15 -10.68
N PHE A 535 16.24 -15.26 -9.71
CA PHE A 535 15.13 -14.94 -8.82
C PHE A 535 14.56 -13.56 -9.09
N TYR A 536 14.64 -13.08 -10.35
CA TYR A 536 13.95 -11.86 -10.77
C TYR A 536 12.48 -11.89 -10.29
N PRO A 537 11.88 -10.75 -9.85
CA PRO A 537 10.57 -10.73 -9.17
C PRO A 537 9.45 -11.51 -9.85
N GLY A 538 9.46 -11.58 -11.19
CA GLY A 538 8.46 -12.32 -11.98
C GLY A 538 8.66 -13.83 -12.03
N LYS A 539 9.74 -14.39 -11.47
CA LYS A 539 10.00 -15.84 -11.48
C LYS A 539 9.10 -16.58 -10.51
N ASN A 540 8.91 -17.89 -10.71
CA ASN A 540 8.09 -18.74 -9.81
C ASN A 540 8.57 -18.65 -8.37
N LEU A 541 9.87 -18.54 -8.15
CA LEU A 541 10.48 -18.11 -6.90
C LEU A 541 11.16 -16.76 -7.15
N GLY A 542 10.44 -15.67 -6.89
CA GLY A 542 10.87 -14.30 -7.16
C GLY A 542 11.23 -13.53 -5.89
N ALA A 543 12.40 -12.88 -5.92
CA ALA A 543 12.84 -11.92 -4.91
C ALA A 543 12.07 -10.59 -5.01
N LEU A 544 12.43 -9.59 -4.21
CA LEU A 544 11.93 -8.20 -4.32
C LEU A 544 12.84 -7.30 -5.16
N GLY A 545 13.77 -7.88 -5.91
CA GLY A 545 14.73 -7.24 -6.78
C GLY A 545 15.54 -8.29 -7.54
N ASP A 546 16.71 -7.93 -8.03
CA ASP A 546 17.59 -8.89 -8.66
C ASP A 546 18.19 -9.86 -7.64
N ALA A 547 18.24 -11.14 -8.01
CA ALA A 547 18.91 -12.21 -7.29
C ALA A 547 19.09 -13.42 -8.22
N GLY A 548 20.04 -14.29 -7.90
CA GLY A 548 20.31 -15.54 -8.59
C GLY A 548 21.10 -16.51 -7.72
N CYS A 549 21.31 -17.72 -8.20
CA CYS A 549 22.27 -18.63 -7.59
C CYS A 549 22.80 -19.65 -8.60
N VAL A 550 23.91 -20.27 -8.22
CA VAL A 550 24.47 -21.48 -8.87
C VAL A 550 24.25 -22.66 -7.95
N THR A 551 23.82 -23.79 -8.51
CA THR A 551 23.78 -25.08 -7.77
C THR A 551 24.70 -26.11 -8.41
N THR A 552 25.36 -26.93 -7.58
CA THR A 552 26.28 -27.98 -8.04
C THR A 552 26.62 -28.96 -6.93
N ASP A 553 27.09 -30.15 -7.31
CA ASP A 553 27.72 -31.11 -6.39
C ASP A 553 29.26 -31.04 -6.41
N ASP A 554 29.84 -30.26 -7.31
CA ASP A 554 31.29 -30.07 -7.42
C ASP A 554 31.78 -28.99 -6.44
N GLU A 555 32.52 -29.41 -5.42
CA GLU A 555 33.06 -28.53 -4.37
C GLU A 555 34.07 -27.52 -4.93
N GLN A 556 34.92 -27.95 -5.89
CA GLN A 556 35.90 -27.05 -6.47
C GLN A 556 35.23 -25.96 -7.30
N LEU A 557 34.21 -26.34 -8.10
CA LEU A 557 33.43 -25.39 -8.87
C LEU A 557 32.69 -24.41 -7.91
N ALA A 558 32.07 -24.90 -6.85
CA ALA A 558 31.36 -24.06 -5.89
C ALA A 558 32.28 -22.99 -5.27
N ARG A 559 33.47 -23.40 -4.85
CA ARG A 559 34.49 -22.48 -4.28
C ARG A 559 34.96 -21.43 -5.29
N VAL A 560 35.24 -21.85 -6.54
CA VAL A 560 35.69 -20.93 -7.59
C VAL A 560 34.58 -19.96 -7.99
N VAL A 561 33.33 -20.42 -8.13
CA VAL A 561 32.18 -19.54 -8.43
C VAL A 561 31.95 -18.52 -7.32
N GLN A 562 32.06 -18.94 -6.05
CA GLN A 562 31.92 -18.03 -4.91
C GLN A 562 33.03 -16.94 -4.92
N ALA A 563 34.27 -17.34 -5.18
CA ALA A 563 35.38 -16.39 -5.30
C ALA A 563 35.20 -15.44 -6.50
N MET A 564 34.76 -15.96 -7.67
CA MET A 564 34.47 -15.14 -8.86
C MET A 564 33.45 -14.04 -8.58
N GLY A 565 32.36 -14.35 -7.86
CA GLY A 565 31.34 -13.38 -7.47
C GLY A 565 31.80 -12.34 -6.43
N ASN A 566 32.93 -12.59 -5.78
CA ASN A 566 33.53 -11.72 -4.76
C ASN A 566 34.91 -11.19 -5.18
N TYR A 567 34.97 -10.57 -6.37
CA TYR A 567 36.19 -9.98 -6.94
C TYR A 567 37.36 -10.97 -7.11
N GLY A 568 37.11 -12.26 -7.22
CA GLY A 568 38.15 -13.30 -7.32
C GLY A 568 38.90 -13.56 -6.01
N SER A 569 38.26 -13.30 -4.87
CA SER A 569 38.87 -13.38 -3.55
C SER A 569 38.27 -14.55 -2.76
N GLU A 570 39.11 -15.46 -2.31
CA GLU A 570 38.78 -16.49 -1.31
C GLU A 570 39.14 -16.00 0.10
N GLU A 571 40.17 -15.16 0.22
CA GLU A 571 40.62 -14.55 1.46
C GLU A 571 40.52 -13.04 1.36
N LYS A 572 40.05 -12.38 2.41
CA LYS A 572 39.82 -10.93 2.45
C LYS A 572 41.06 -10.14 1.97
N TYR A 573 40.84 -9.32 0.92
CA TYR A 573 41.88 -8.50 0.24
C TYR A 573 42.95 -9.28 -0.54
N VAL A 574 42.81 -10.60 -0.71
CA VAL A 574 43.69 -11.42 -1.56
C VAL A 574 42.88 -11.88 -2.79
N HIS A 575 43.23 -11.37 -3.98
CA HIS A 575 42.55 -11.65 -5.23
C HIS A 575 43.38 -12.62 -6.06
N GLN A 576 42.92 -13.86 -6.18
CA GLN A 576 43.64 -14.93 -6.90
C GLN A 576 43.26 -14.99 -8.39
N MET A 577 42.10 -14.43 -8.74
CA MET A 577 41.58 -14.42 -10.11
C MET A 577 40.85 -13.10 -10.40
N LYS A 578 40.60 -12.81 -11.71
CA LYS A 578 39.79 -11.66 -12.10
C LYS A 578 38.31 -11.99 -11.93
N GLY A 579 37.73 -11.55 -10.83
CA GLY A 579 36.32 -11.76 -10.53
C GLY A 579 35.46 -10.52 -10.78
N VAL A 580 34.20 -10.63 -10.38
CA VAL A 580 33.18 -9.57 -10.47
C VAL A 580 32.56 -9.32 -9.11
N ASN A 581 31.75 -8.29 -8.98
CA ASN A 581 30.87 -8.07 -7.83
C ASN A 581 29.48 -8.63 -8.15
N SER A 582 29.22 -9.87 -7.73
CA SER A 582 27.93 -10.51 -7.94
C SER A 582 27.54 -11.34 -6.72
N ARG A 583 26.77 -10.75 -5.85
CA ARG A 583 26.35 -11.30 -4.55
C ARG A 583 24.86 -11.04 -4.36
N MET A 584 24.21 -11.88 -3.59
CA MET A 584 22.80 -11.67 -3.21
C MET A 584 22.74 -10.84 -1.93
N ASP A 585 21.82 -9.87 -1.87
CA ASP A 585 21.54 -9.10 -0.67
C ASP A 585 20.82 -9.96 0.39
N GLU A 586 21.07 -9.69 1.67
CA GLU A 586 20.43 -10.41 2.79
C GLU A 586 18.90 -10.28 2.78
N ILE A 587 18.35 -9.14 2.35
CA ILE A 587 16.91 -8.93 2.20
C ILE A 587 16.34 -9.91 1.17
N GLN A 588 17.00 -10.06 0.02
CA GLN A 588 16.53 -10.98 -1.02
C GLN A 588 16.60 -12.44 -0.54
N ALA A 589 17.67 -12.82 0.15
CA ALA A 589 17.84 -14.15 0.70
C ALA A 589 16.78 -14.50 1.75
N ALA A 590 16.43 -13.56 2.63
CA ALA A 590 15.36 -13.73 3.63
C ALA A 590 13.99 -13.93 2.97
N VAL A 591 13.66 -13.07 2.01
CA VAL A 591 12.41 -13.14 1.22
C VAL A 591 12.30 -14.45 0.45
N LEU A 592 13.38 -14.87 -0.22
CA LEU A 592 13.42 -16.13 -0.96
C LEU A 592 13.27 -17.34 -0.04
N THR A 593 13.87 -17.33 1.16
CA THR A 593 13.71 -18.38 2.17
C THR A 593 12.25 -18.51 2.61
N LEU A 594 11.54 -17.42 2.81
CA LEU A 594 10.11 -17.41 3.12
C LEU A 594 9.29 -18.02 1.96
N LYS A 595 9.51 -17.50 0.74
CA LYS A 595 8.73 -17.91 -0.44
C LYS A 595 9.00 -19.35 -0.87
N LEU A 596 10.20 -19.88 -0.64
CA LEU A 596 10.56 -21.26 -0.94
C LEU A 596 9.65 -22.29 -0.26
N GLN A 597 9.17 -21.99 0.95
CA GLN A 597 8.27 -22.89 1.71
C GLN A 597 6.93 -23.13 1.00
N ARG A 598 6.53 -22.24 0.09
CA ARG A 598 5.26 -22.33 -0.64
C ARG A 598 5.42 -22.69 -2.12
N LEU A 599 6.64 -22.73 -2.65
CA LEU A 599 6.93 -22.87 -4.07
C LEU A 599 6.24 -24.07 -4.73
N ASP A 600 6.25 -25.25 -4.10
CA ASP A 600 5.62 -26.45 -4.66
C ASP A 600 4.09 -26.30 -4.76
N LYS A 601 3.45 -25.66 -3.79
CA LYS A 601 2.01 -25.35 -3.81
C LYS A 601 1.67 -24.34 -4.91
N ASP A 602 2.48 -23.31 -5.08
CA ASP A 602 2.30 -22.30 -6.11
C ASP A 602 2.51 -22.87 -7.51
N ASN A 603 3.47 -23.79 -7.68
CA ASN A 603 3.67 -24.55 -8.91
C ASN A 603 2.48 -25.49 -9.22
N GLU A 604 1.88 -26.12 -8.20
CA GLU A 604 0.68 -26.95 -8.42
C GLU A 604 -0.50 -26.10 -8.88
N ARG A 605 -0.66 -24.90 -8.34
CA ARG A 605 -1.69 -23.97 -8.85
C ARG A 605 -1.44 -23.60 -10.32
N ARG A 606 -0.20 -23.33 -10.71
CA ARG A 606 0.16 -23.07 -12.12
C ARG A 606 -0.15 -24.27 -13.04
N ARG A 607 0.15 -25.48 -12.61
CA ARG A 607 -0.24 -26.71 -13.34
C ARG A 607 -1.76 -26.86 -13.47
N THR A 608 -2.50 -26.50 -12.43
CA THR A 608 -3.97 -26.51 -12.48
C THR A 608 -4.50 -25.49 -13.48
N ILE A 609 -3.96 -24.27 -13.50
CA ILE A 609 -4.33 -23.25 -14.48
C ILE A 609 -4.02 -23.71 -15.90
N ALA A 610 -2.84 -24.30 -16.11
CA ALA A 610 -2.46 -24.82 -17.41
C ALA A 610 -3.41 -25.90 -17.92
N ARG A 611 -3.85 -26.83 -17.05
CA ARG A 611 -4.88 -27.83 -17.40
C ARG A 611 -6.21 -27.17 -17.79
N MET A 612 -6.64 -26.11 -17.07
CA MET A 612 -7.86 -25.37 -17.43
C MET A 612 -7.73 -24.74 -18.81
N TYR A 613 -6.57 -24.20 -19.17
CA TYR A 613 -6.31 -23.69 -20.52
C TYR A 613 -6.29 -24.81 -21.56
N ASP A 614 -5.58 -25.94 -21.30
CA ASP A 614 -5.49 -27.07 -22.20
C ASP A 614 -6.88 -27.68 -22.53
N GLU A 615 -7.76 -27.76 -21.51
CA GLU A 615 -9.11 -28.30 -21.65
C GLU A 615 -10.11 -27.30 -22.22
N GLY A 616 -9.98 -26.02 -21.87
CA GLY A 616 -10.97 -24.99 -22.18
C GLY A 616 -10.74 -24.26 -23.51
N ILE A 617 -9.50 -24.10 -23.99
CA ILE A 617 -9.20 -23.40 -25.22
C ILE A 617 -9.37 -24.36 -26.42
N GLN A 618 -10.34 -24.02 -27.29
CA GLN A 618 -10.68 -24.84 -28.46
C GLN A 618 -10.60 -24.07 -29.79
N ASN A 619 -10.02 -22.86 -29.78
CA ASN A 619 -9.92 -22.03 -30.96
C ASN A 619 -8.92 -22.64 -31.98
N PRO A 620 -9.35 -22.98 -33.23
CA PRO A 620 -8.49 -23.62 -34.22
C PRO A 620 -7.36 -22.71 -34.74
N LEU A 621 -7.40 -21.40 -34.49
CA LEU A 621 -6.36 -20.44 -34.89
C LEU A 621 -5.15 -20.46 -33.96
N VAL A 622 -5.23 -21.12 -32.80
CA VAL A 622 -4.17 -21.20 -31.82
C VAL A 622 -3.63 -22.63 -31.69
N THR A 623 -2.33 -22.74 -31.44
CA THR A 623 -1.67 -24.01 -31.12
C THR A 623 -1.21 -23.96 -29.67
N LEU A 624 -1.75 -24.83 -28.84
CA LEU A 624 -1.37 -24.94 -27.42
C LEU A 624 -0.05 -25.72 -27.27
N PRO A 625 0.71 -25.50 -26.17
CA PRO A 625 1.87 -26.30 -25.87
C PRO A 625 1.44 -27.74 -25.59
N PRO A 626 2.26 -28.75 -25.96
CA PRO A 626 1.90 -30.13 -25.67
C PRO A 626 1.91 -30.40 -24.16
N ALA A 627 1.05 -31.28 -23.69
CA ALA A 627 1.10 -31.75 -22.32
C ALA A 627 2.47 -32.37 -22.00
N ALA A 628 2.96 -32.16 -20.79
CA ALA A 628 4.18 -32.80 -20.33
C ALA A 628 3.92 -34.30 -20.05
N SER A 629 4.82 -35.19 -20.48
CA SER A 629 4.71 -36.63 -20.18
C SER A 629 4.78 -36.93 -18.68
N ASP A 630 5.63 -36.20 -17.96
CA ASP A 630 5.64 -36.14 -16.48
C ASP A 630 5.12 -34.75 -16.08
N PRO A 631 3.97 -34.66 -15.38
CA PRO A 631 3.41 -33.38 -14.97
C PRO A 631 4.35 -32.52 -14.11
N LEU A 632 5.28 -33.14 -13.37
CA LEU A 632 6.24 -32.42 -12.53
C LEU A 632 7.41 -31.84 -13.32
N SER A 633 7.59 -32.25 -14.58
CA SER A 633 8.63 -31.72 -15.46
C SER A 633 8.31 -30.33 -16.04
N ASN A 634 7.11 -29.78 -15.73
CA ASN A 634 6.73 -28.43 -16.13
C ASN A 634 6.11 -27.66 -14.95
N VAL A 635 6.66 -26.49 -14.65
CA VAL A 635 6.17 -25.59 -13.60
C VAL A 635 5.43 -24.38 -14.15
N TYR A 636 5.26 -24.32 -15.47
CA TYR A 636 4.51 -23.29 -16.17
C TYR A 636 4.84 -21.89 -15.66
N HIS A 637 6.11 -21.53 -15.72
CA HIS A 637 6.54 -20.14 -15.49
C HIS A 637 5.79 -19.21 -16.43
N ILE A 638 5.64 -19.63 -17.66
CA ILE A 638 4.87 -19.00 -18.73
C ILE A 638 3.96 -20.07 -19.35
N TYR A 639 2.75 -19.68 -19.77
CA TYR A 639 1.90 -20.51 -20.62
C TYR A 639 1.93 -19.94 -22.05
N PRO A 640 2.80 -20.46 -22.92
CA PRO A 640 2.93 -20.00 -24.29
C PRO A 640 1.89 -20.68 -25.19
N LEU A 641 1.24 -19.94 -26.06
CA LEU A 641 0.54 -20.48 -27.22
C LEU A 641 1.13 -19.90 -28.49
N ARG A 642 0.86 -20.50 -29.65
CA ARG A 642 1.22 -19.93 -30.95
C ARG A 642 -0.03 -19.60 -31.76
N CYS A 643 -0.01 -18.44 -32.43
CA CYS A 643 -1.03 -17.98 -33.33
C CYS A 643 -0.38 -17.28 -34.54
N PRO A 644 -0.64 -17.68 -35.78
CA PRO A 644 -0.15 -16.96 -36.96
C PRO A 644 -0.55 -15.47 -36.98
N ALA A 645 -1.74 -15.17 -36.43
CA ALA A 645 -2.25 -13.81 -36.27
C ALA A 645 -1.97 -13.24 -34.86
N ARG A 646 -0.81 -13.54 -34.25
CA ARG A 646 -0.44 -13.24 -32.87
C ARG A 646 -0.72 -11.81 -32.46
N ASN A 647 -0.37 -10.82 -33.27
CA ASN A 647 -0.56 -9.39 -32.93
C ASN A 647 -2.05 -9.02 -32.85
N GLN A 648 -2.87 -9.54 -33.76
CA GLN A 648 -4.33 -9.35 -33.77
C GLN A 648 -4.97 -10.02 -32.53
N LEU A 649 -4.53 -11.21 -32.17
CA LEU A 649 -4.95 -11.89 -30.95
C LEU A 649 -4.59 -11.08 -29.70
N GLN A 650 -3.38 -10.54 -29.65
CA GLN A 650 -2.90 -9.71 -28.54
C GLN A 650 -3.77 -8.44 -28.38
N GLU A 651 -4.05 -7.73 -29.48
CA GLU A 651 -4.91 -6.54 -29.49
C GLU A 651 -6.37 -6.89 -29.09
N PHE A 652 -6.88 -8.00 -29.59
CA PHE A 652 -8.23 -8.48 -29.24
C PHE A 652 -8.32 -8.78 -27.75
N LEU A 653 -7.39 -9.52 -27.16
CA LEU A 653 -7.37 -9.81 -25.72
C LEU A 653 -7.23 -8.53 -24.88
N ALA A 654 -6.39 -7.60 -25.31
CA ALA A 654 -6.26 -6.31 -24.64
C ALA A 654 -7.56 -5.51 -24.65
N SER A 655 -8.34 -5.54 -25.74
CA SER A 655 -9.65 -4.89 -25.83
C SER A 655 -10.70 -5.52 -24.89
N HIS A 656 -10.51 -6.79 -24.48
CA HIS A 656 -11.30 -7.51 -23.49
C HIS A 656 -10.72 -7.43 -22.07
N GLY A 657 -9.79 -6.49 -21.83
CA GLY A 657 -9.19 -6.27 -20.52
C GLY A 657 -8.20 -7.36 -20.08
N ILE A 658 -7.69 -8.18 -20.99
CA ILE A 658 -6.73 -9.26 -20.72
C ILE A 658 -5.34 -8.84 -21.19
N GLN A 659 -4.39 -8.74 -20.26
CA GLN A 659 -2.98 -8.47 -20.58
C GLN A 659 -2.25 -9.74 -20.96
N THR A 660 -1.46 -9.66 -22.03
CA THR A 660 -0.60 -10.75 -22.50
C THR A 660 0.80 -10.23 -22.77
N GLN A 661 1.79 -11.12 -22.88
CA GLN A 661 3.17 -10.77 -23.21
C GLN A 661 3.71 -11.68 -24.33
N ILE A 662 4.83 -11.28 -24.90
CA ILE A 662 5.53 -12.04 -25.93
C ILE A 662 6.93 -12.41 -25.42
N HIS A 663 7.25 -13.70 -25.39
CA HIS A 663 8.55 -14.19 -24.92
C HIS A 663 9.25 -15.03 -26.01
N TYR A 664 9.99 -14.38 -26.98
CA TYR A 664 10.30 -12.95 -27.02
C TYR A 664 10.01 -12.38 -28.41
N PRO A 665 9.87 -11.05 -28.62
CA PRO A 665 9.42 -10.50 -29.91
C PRO A 665 10.47 -10.59 -31.01
N ILE A 666 11.78 -10.71 -30.70
CA ILE A 666 12.90 -10.75 -31.65
C ILE A 666 13.80 -11.91 -31.27
N ALA A 667 14.01 -12.81 -32.22
CA ALA A 667 14.94 -13.94 -32.07
C ALA A 667 16.38 -13.48 -31.78
N PRO A 668 17.14 -14.18 -30.93
CA PRO A 668 18.50 -13.77 -30.54
C PRO A 668 19.44 -13.46 -31.70
N HIS A 669 19.41 -14.27 -32.78
CA HIS A 669 20.26 -14.08 -33.99
C HIS A 669 19.78 -12.91 -34.88
N LYS A 670 18.63 -12.29 -34.58
CA LYS A 670 18.15 -11.09 -35.26
C LYS A 670 18.34 -9.81 -34.41
N GLN A 671 18.92 -9.94 -33.22
CA GLN A 671 19.23 -8.81 -32.36
C GLN A 671 20.43 -8.01 -32.90
N LEU A 672 20.36 -6.69 -32.84
CA LEU A 672 21.47 -5.82 -33.28
C LEU A 672 22.78 -6.05 -32.51
N ALA A 673 22.71 -6.56 -31.29
CA ALA A 673 23.87 -6.94 -30.49
C ALA A 673 24.68 -8.09 -31.09
N TYR A 674 24.04 -8.92 -31.94
CA TYR A 674 24.61 -10.06 -32.60
C TYR A 674 24.40 -9.96 -34.13
N ARG A 675 24.60 -8.76 -34.69
CA ARG A 675 24.42 -8.45 -36.12
C ARG A 675 25.21 -9.36 -37.06
N GLU A 676 26.30 -9.97 -36.57
CA GLU A 676 27.11 -10.97 -37.30
C GLU A 676 26.32 -12.24 -37.64
N TRP A 677 25.22 -12.50 -36.92
CA TRP A 677 24.32 -13.63 -37.16
C TRP A 677 23.12 -13.27 -38.05
N ALA A 678 22.95 -12.02 -38.45
CA ALA A 678 21.75 -11.56 -39.15
C ALA A 678 21.39 -12.35 -40.42
N SER A 679 22.42 -12.89 -41.14
CA SER A 679 22.25 -13.74 -42.34
C SER A 679 21.90 -15.19 -42.00
N GLN A 680 22.09 -15.64 -40.76
CA GLN A 680 21.77 -17.01 -40.36
C GLN A 680 20.25 -17.18 -40.26
N LYS A 681 19.80 -18.41 -40.55
CA LYS A 681 18.38 -18.76 -40.52
C LYS A 681 18.15 -19.92 -39.55
N TYR A 682 17.31 -19.64 -38.56
CA TYR A 682 16.80 -20.63 -37.60
C TYR A 682 15.28 -20.65 -37.73
N ARG A 683 14.77 -21.50 -38.64
CA ARG A 683 13.38 -21.48 -39.10
C ARG A 683 12.37 -21.67 -37.95
N ASN A 684 12.63 -22.64 -37.09
CA ASN A 684 11.75 -22.90 -35.95
C ASN A 684 11.78 -21.72 -34.93
N SER A 685 13.01 -21.23 -34.63
CA SER A 685 13.18 -20.07 -33.76
C SER A 685 12.44 -18.86 -34.32
N GLU A 686 12.65 -18.49 -35.58
CA GLU A 686 12.01 -17.35 -36.23
C GLU A 686 10.47 -17.49 -36.20
N ARG A 687 9.94 -18.70 -36.43
CA ARG A 687 8.52 -18.99 -36.39
C ARG A 687 7.96 -18.86 -34.99
N ILE A 688 8.63 -19.39 -33.95
CA ILE A 688 8.23 -19.26 -32.57
C ILE A 688 8.14 -17.77 -32.19
N HIS A 689 9.17 -16.98 -32.45
CA HIS A 689 9.20 -15.55 -32.12
C HIS A 689 8.14 -14.72 -32.88
N SER A 690 7.66 -15.17 -34.04
CA SER A 690 6.60 -14.51 -34.80
C SER A 690 5.18 -14.88 -34.30
N GLU A 691 5.00 -16.10 -33.78
CA GLU A 691 3.68 -16.66 -33.44
C GLU A 691 3.41 -16.75 -31.97
N GLU A 692 4.42 -16.74 -31.07
CA GLU A 692 4.25 -16.94 -29.62
C GLU A 692 3.52 -15.79 -28.97
N LEU A 693 2.55 -16.13 -28.11
CA LEU A 693 1.87 -15.24 -27.17
C LEU A 693 1.72 -15.95 -25.83
N SER A 694 2.13 -15.27 -24.77
CA SER A 694 2.06 -15.79 -23.41
C SER A 694 0.79 -15.33 -22.72
N LEU A 695 -0.04 -16.28 -22.28
CA LEU A 695 -1.26 -16.01 -21.49
C LEU A 695 -0.92 -15.75 -20.01
N PRO A 696 -1.80 -15.03 -19.28
CA PRO A 696 -1.65 -14.84 -17.84
C PRO A 696 -1.58 -16.17 -17.10
N ILE A 697 -0.55 -16.34 -16.27
CA ILE A 697 -0.43 -17.50 -15.39
C ILE A 697 0.30 -17.12 -14.11
N SER A 698 -0.38 -17.20 -12.97
CA SER A 698 0.21 -16.94 -11.66
C SER A 698 -0.58 -17.65 -10.56
N PRO A 699 0.03 -17.95 -9.40
CA PRO A 699 -0.66 -18.66 -8.32
C PRO A 699 -1.84 -17.87 -7.70
N VAL A 700 -1.96 -16.58 -7.99
CA VAL A 700 -2.99 -15.69 -7.43
C VAL A 700 -4.15 -15.41 -8.41
N LEU A 701 -4.12 -15.97 -9.63
CA LEU A 701 -5.24 -15.88 -10.55
C LEU A 701 -6.42 -16.71 -10.02
N THR A 702 -7.62 -16.13 -10.09
CA THR A 702 -8.88 -16.78 -9.76
C THR A 702 -9.41 -17.62 -10.93
N ASP A 703 -10.23 -18.61 -10.63
CA ASP A 703 -10.85 -19.45 -11.68
C ASP A 703 -11.74 -18.61 -12.61
N ALA A 704 -12.38 -17.56 -12.10
CA ALA A 704 -13.17 -16.63 -12.92
C ALA A 704 -12.31 -15.83 -13.91
N GLU A 705 -11.14 -15.33 -13.49
CA GLU A 705 -10.18 -14.67 -14.37
C GLU A 705 -9.67 -15.63 -15.46
N ILE A 706 -9.39 -16.89 -15.10
CA ILE A 706 -8.95 -17.93 -16.04
C ILE A 706 -10.04 -18.22 -17.08
N GLN A 707 -11.30 -18.39 -16.63
CA GLN A 707 -12.42 -18.63 -17.52
C GLN A 707 -12.62 -17.47 -18.53
N ARG A 708 -12.48 -16.21 -18.08
CA ARG A 708 -12.52 -15.06 -18.98
C ARG A 708 -11.42 -15.10 -20.07
N VAL A 709 -10.20 -15.53 -19.70
CA VAL A 709 -9.12 -15.69 -20.68
C VAL A 709 -9.51 -16.78 -21.71
N ILE A 710 -10.02 -17.93 -21.25
CA ILE A 710 -10.48 -19.03 -22.13
C ILE A 710 -11.57 -18.55 -23.08
N ASP A 711 -12.60 -17.89 -22.55
CA ASP A 711 -13.73 -17.41 -23.34
C ASP A 711 -13.29 -16.40 -24.40
N ALA A 712 -12.39 -15.46 -24.03
CA ALA A 712 -11.86 -14.47 -24.97
C ALA A 712 -10.98 -15.10 -26.04
N VAL A 713 -10.08 -16.05 -25.69
CA VAL A 713 -9.29 -16.76 -26.69
C VAL A 713 -10.18 -17.55 -27.65
N ASN A 714 -11.23 -18.20 -27.15
CA ASN A 714 -12.19 -18.94 -27.98
C ASN A 714 -13.06 -18.03 -28.86
N ALA A 715 -13.33 -16.81 -28.45
CA ALA A 715 -14.10 -15.83 -29.22
C ALA A 715 -13.26 -15.14 -30.32
N PHE A 716 -11.94 -15.23 -30.27
CA PHE A 716 -11.09 -14.62 -31.27
C PHE A 716 -11.30 -15.26 -32.66
N ASN A 717 -11.53 -14.41 -33.65
CA ASN A 717 -11.63 -14.79 -35.05
C ASN A 717 -10.86 -13.77 -35.90
N VAL A 718 -10.30 -14.24 -37.01
CA VAL A 718 -9.69 -13.36 -38.01
C VAL A 718 -10.71 -13.24 -39.13
N ASP A 719 -11.25 -12.04 -39.35
CA ASP A 719 -12.02 -11.77 -40.54
C ASP A 719 -11.08 -11.97 -41.74
N LEU A 720 -11.30 -13.06 -42.47
CA LEU A 720 -10.57 -13.42 -43.69
C LEU A 720 -10.90 -12.48 -44.84
#